data_9f57f68ad1e605b4763b5b15e03b53c5
#
_entry.id   9f57f68ad1e605b4763b5b15e03b53c5
#
_cell.length_a   1.000
_cell.length_b   1.000
_cell.length_c   1.000
_cell.angle_alpha   90.00
_cell.angle_beta   90.00
_cell.angle_gamma   90.00
#
_symmetry.space_group_name_H-M   'P 1'
#
loop_
_entity.id
_entity.type
_entity.pdbx_description
1 polymer ?
#
loop_
_entity_poly.entity_id
_entity_poly.type
_entity_poly.pdbx_seq_one_letter_code
_entity_poly.pdbx_strand_id
1 'polypeptide(L)'
;MVATLAERERRARIVRYWRAIEMFSPQQVGRVSPERRMFPVDARRPLPWEQGHALRDAPVPAGMVWQHTVYCGIFRTSAARDVLLEVFGGSEEDHDTRVDGDSALLAFEVTDEGRLIGESITFSSCAWAVGQARSPGPAKAGWLDGFDGDATSCAEVVLDVGDGRLTIVERGGGSQQPFAGLMYEIVLSAAGGAIAPLVAPLLGTAAGAVVGGAQAAAERALRERRRAGAGHEDRDDEDEEDGPRLGSRQLTVRDLSAVTRWLSDRFGVTTDLMPTAVRVQSRLVSLRRADKATGADFLNSFIATDLALVAGQLATSEPGKALGDYLTASTAIRTDRRLDLRRNPAAVLAGVEPERFPLGRWPAKTEHPLVRSQQFAVNDILERLADDGGVYAVNGPPGTGKTTQLRDLIAGVLVLRAQRLATLTHPTAAFTGPTHRWTTGHLHRSVCEPATTLVGFEMVVASANNGAVENVSRQIPELESVDEAWRAQASYFPDQGRLILDGAQAWGALAAPLGNRGNRQDFRDRYWFGTDREKQSASAANGRPRNGSPRNGSPRTGTVPRVSGSGQGMRDLLKRVAQQPPDQGAWRTAVNRFREAERAVRALRDERQPAARALRELPGAQWAVRTGQDAARDADQRHRATLAALTDATERLATLEGDVRRWAERQAEHRRTRPGAVHPGRRAT
;
A
#
# COMPACT_ATOMS: atom_id res chain seq x y z
N MET A 1 -2.39 24.98 -13.70
CA MET A 1 -3.54 25.81 -13.20
C MET A 1 -3.63 25.56 -11.70
N VAL A 2 -3.58 26.63 -10.91
CA VAL A 2 -3.79 26.53 -9.45
C VAL A 2 -5.25 26.15 -9.21
N ALA A 3 -5.50 25.10 -8.40
CA ALA A 3 -6.86 24.67 -8.10
C ALA A 3 -7.61 25.77 -7.34
N THR A 4 -8.91 25.90 -7.61
CA THR A 4 -9.79 26.80 -6.89
C THR A 4 -9.93 26.39 -5.42
N LEU A 5 -10.28 27.29 -4.53
CA LEU A 5 -10.55 26.96 -3.12
C LEU A 5 -11.60 25.85 -2.98
N ALA A 6 -12.66 25.88 -3.81
CA ALA A 6 -13.69 24.85 -3.84
C ALA A 6 -13.15 23.48 -4.23
N GLU A 7 -12.20 23.42 -5.18
CA GLU A 7 -11.59 22.18 -5.60
C GLU A 7 -10.64 21.60 -4.51
N ARG A 8 -9.88 22.44 -3.83
CA ARG A 8 -9.05 22.02 -2.69
C ARG A 8 -9.90 21.44 -1.57
N GLU A 9 -10.98 22.12 -1.22
CA GLU A 9 -11.90 21.65 -0.18
C GLU A 9 -12.60 20.34 -0.59
N ARG A 10 -12.95 20.16 -1.87
CA ARG A 10 -13.49 18.91 -2.39
C ARG A 10 -12.49 17.77 -2.23
N ARG A 11 -11.23 17.99 -2.59
CA ARG A 11 -10.15 16.98 -2.45
C ARG A 11 -9.91 16.64 -0.99
N ALA A 12 -9.82 17.63 -0.11
CA ALA A 12 -9.67 17.43 1.34
C ALA A 12 -10.83 16.61 1.91
N ARG A 13 -12.06 16.87 1.47
CA ARG A 13 -13.28 16.17 1.90
C ARG A 13 -13.27 14.70 1.49
N ILE A 14 -12.77 14.35 0.28
CA ILE A 14 -12.61 12.96 -0.15
C ILE A 14 -11.64 12.23 0.79
N VAL A 15 -10.51 12.84 1.13
CA VAL A 15 -9.52 12.22 2.00
C VAL A 15 -10.02 12.09 3.44
N ARG A 16 -10.80 13.08 3.95
CA ARG A 16 -11.50 12.96 5.25
C ARG A 16 -12.52 11.81 5.24
N TYR A 17 -13.20 11.57 4.13
CA TYR A 17 -14.09 10.42 3.98
C TYR A 17 -13.31 9.08 4.06
N TRP A 18 -12.16 8.97 3.40
CA TRP A 18 -11.31 7.78 3.54
C TRP A 18 -10.80 7.60 4.97
N ARG A 19 -10.42 8.70 5.64
CA ARG A 19 -10.07 8.67 7.07
C ARG A 19 -11.22 8.12 7.92
N ALA A 20 -12.45 8.56 7.66
CA ALA A 20 -13.61 8.04 8.37
C ALA A 20 -13.76 6.52 8.21
N ILE A 21 -13.61 5.98 6.99
CA ILE A 21 -13.62 4.53 6.74
C ILE A 21 -12.54 3.81 7.56
N GLU A 22 -11.32 4.34 7.57
CA GLU A 22 -10.21 3.77 8.33
C GLU A 22 -10.45 3.81 9.85
N MET A 23 -11.08 4.86 10.35
CA MET A 23 -11.47 4.93 11.78
C MET A 23 -12.44 3.82 12.18
N PHE A 24 -13.34 3.41 11.28
CA PHE A 24 -14.26 2.29 11.51
C PHE A 24 -13.67 0.90 11.21
N SER A 25 -12.36 0.80 10.97
CA SER A 25 -11.66 -0.45 10.66
C SER A 25 -10.77 -0.89 11.83
N PRO A 26 -11.34 -1.44 12.92
CA PRO A 26 -10.58 -1.75 14.13
C PRO A 26 -9.62 -2.91 13.91
N GLN A 27 -8.47 -2.89 14.58
CA GLN A 27 -7.58 -4.04 14.66
C GLN A 27 -8.18 -5.11 15.58
N GLN A 28 -7.96 -6.38 15.23
CA GLN A 28 -8.47 -7.49 16.00
C GLN A 28 -7.58 -7.85 17.19
N VAL A 29 -8.18 -7.99 18.35
CA VAL A 29 -7.55 -8.52 19.56
C VAL A 29 -7.60 -10.06 19.54
N GLY A 30 -6.49 -10.70 19.87
CA GLY A 30 -6.40 -12.16 19.92
C GLY A 30 -7.42 -12.79 20.86
N ARG A 31 -7.88 -14.00 20.52
CA ARG A 31 -8.72 -14.81 21.42
C ARG A 31 -7.89 -15.31 22.61
N VAL A 32 -8.56 -15.51 23.73
CA VAL A 32 -7.95 -16.14 24.92
C VAL A 32 -7.35 -17.49 24.52
N SER A 33 -6.04 -17.66 24.72
CA SER A 33 -5.30 -18.87 24.39
C SER A 33 -4.03 -18.95 25.24
N PRO A 34 -3.84 -20.01 26.04
CA PRO A 34 -2.60 -20.22 26.79
C PRO A 34 -1.36 -20.33 25.88
N GLU A 35 -1.49 -20.92 24.69
CA GLU A 35 -0.41 -21.07 23.73
C GLU A 35 0.10 -19.71 23.20
N ARG A 36 -0.82 -18.76 23.03
CA ARG A 36 -0.52 -17.38 22.63
C ARG A 36 -0.28 -16.46 23.81
N ARG A 37 -0.30 -17.00 25.03
CA ARG A 37 -0.15 -16.26 26.27
C ARG A 37 -1.12 -15.08 26.38
N MET A 38 -2.37 -15.33 25.96
CA MET A 38 -3.48 -14.39 26.06
C MET A 38 -4.42 -14.86 27.16
N PHE A 39 -4.54 -14.08 28.24
CA PHE A 39 -5.26 -14.41 29.45
C PHE A 39 -6.45 -13.48 29.65
N PRO A 40 -7.59 -13.97 30.13
CA PRO A 40 -8.68 -13.10 30.58
C PRO A 40 -8.34 -12.54 31.97
N VAL A 41 -8.74 -11.32 32.22
CA VAL A 41 -8.68 -10.70 33.54
C VAL A 41 -9.96 -11.07 34.31
N ASP A 42 -9.78 -11.68 35.48
CA ASP A 42 -10.85 -12.08 36.39
C ASP A 42 -10.47 -11.67 37.81
N ALA A 43 -11.40 -11.06 38.55
CA ALA A 43 -11.16 -10.64 39.95
C ALA A 43 -10.77 -11.79 40.91
N ARG A 44 -11.02 -13.04 40.51
CA ARG A 44 -10.67 -14.24 41.30
C ARG A 44 -9.31 -14.85 40.95
N ARG A 45 -8.62 -14.32 39.96
CA ARG A 45 -7.32 -14.84 39.48
C ARG A 45 -6.28 -13.74 39.50
N PRO A 46 -5.01 -14.07 39.91
CA PRO A 46 -3.94 -13.11 39.86
C PRO A 46 -3.65 -12.66 38.41
N LEU A 47 -3.26 -11.41 38.26
CA LEU A 47 -2.77 -10.86 36.99
C LEU A 47 -1.39 -11.47 36.64
N PRO A 48 -0.98 -11.48 35.36
CA PRO A 48 0.30 -12.06 34.91
C PRO A 48 1.54 -11.52 35.63
N TRP A 49 1.46 -10.37 36.25
CA TRP A 49 2.54 -9.73 37.03
C TRP A 49 2.37 -9.91 38.55
N GLU A 50 1.28 -10.50 39.00
CA GLU A 50 1.01 -10.75 40.42
C GLU A 50 1.58 -12.12 40.87
N GLN A 51 1.87 -12.25 42.17
CA GLN A 51 2.30 -13.53 42.77
C GLN A 51 1.17 -14.59 42.64
N GLY A 52 1.56 -15.82 42.36
CA GLY A 52 0.63 -16.92 42.14
C GLY A 52 0.14 -17.07 40.71
N HIS A 53 0.50 -16.19 39.80
CA HIS A 53 0.24 -16.41 38.38
C HIS A 53 1.34 -17.27 37.73
N ALA A 54 0.97 -18.28 36.96
CA ALA A 54 1.91 -19.27 36.39
C ALA A 54 3.06 -18.65 35.55
N LEU A 55 2.87 -17.47 34.94
CA LEU A 55 3.95 -16.78 34.21
C LEU A 55 4.96 -16.09 35.12
N ARG A 56 4.51 -15.59 36.28
CA ARG A 56 5.39 -14.94 37.26
C ARG A 56 6.35 -15.94 37.88
N ASP A 57 5.87 -17.17 38.10
CA ASP A 57 6.63 -18.26 38.72
C ASP A 57 7.45 -19.07 37.68
N ALA A 58 7.23 -18.85 36.38
CA ALA A 58 7.91 -19.56 35.30
C ALA A 58 9.37 -19.05 35.13
N PRO A 59 10.33 -19.95 34.89
CA PRO A 59 11.71 -19.55 34.64
C PRO A 59 11.80 -18.76 33.33
N VAL A 60 12.43 -17.58 33.38
CA VAL A 60 12.66 -16.69 32.25
C VAL A 60 14.09 -16.86 31.74
N PRO A 61 14.35 -16.93 30.42
CA PRO A 61 15.69 -16.97 29.86
C PRO A 61 16.56 -15.79 30.32
N ALA A 62 17.86 -16.03 30.53
CA ALA A 62 18.78 -14.98 30.97
C ALA A 62 18.78 -13.77 30.01
N GLY A 63 18.65 -12.56 30.54
CA GLY A 63 18.57 -11.32 29.79
C GLY A 63 17.19 -11.00 29.15
N MET A 64 16.18 -11.81 29.44
CA MET A 64 14.80 -11.59 29.07
C MET A 64 13.91 -11.30 30.27
N VAL A 65 12.81 -10.62 30.04
CA VAL A 65 11.79 -10.27 31.03
C VAL A 65 10.40 -10.28 30.37
N TRP A 66 9.37 -10.49 31.18
CA TRP A 66 8.01 -10.38 30.69
C TRP A 66 7.63 -8.90 30.46
N GLN A 67 6.90 -8.66 29.40
CA GLN A 67 6.18 -7.42 29.15
C GLN A 67 4.76 -7.81 28.75
N HIS A 68 3.77 -7.07 29.22
CA HIS A 68 2.38 -7.42 29.04
C HIS A 68 1.65 -6.31 28.31
N THR A 69 0.81 -6.68 27.32
CA THR A 69 -0.13 -5.76 26.65
C THR A 69 -1.51 -5.99 27.24
N VAL A 70 -2.11 -4.97 27.80
CA VAL A 70 -3.44 -4.98 28.39
C VAL A 70 -4.43 -4.43 27.38
N TYR A 71 -5.51 -5.15 27.15
CA TYR A 71 -6.62 -4.75 26.28
C TYR A 71 -7.87 -4.56 27.16
N CYS A 72 -8.29 -3.32 27.35
CA CYS A 72 -9.45 -2.95 28.17
C CYS A 72 -10.70 -2.75 27.31
N GLY A 73 -11.83 -3.28 27.77
CA GLY A 73 -13.12 -3.08 27.10
C GLY A 73 -13.23 -3.84 25.79
N ILE A 74 -13.11 -5.16 25.85
CA ILE A 74 -13.27 -6.02 24.67
C ILE A 74 -14.72 -5.95 24.16
N PHE A 75 -14.88 -5.71 22.86
CA PHE A 75 -16.17 -5.69 22.18
C PHE A 75 -16.11 -6.46 20.86
N ARG A 76 -17.26 -6.87 20.34
CA ARG A 76 -17.40 -7.55 19.06
C ARG A 76 -17.40 -6.54 17.92
N THR A 77 -16.65 -6.82 16.86
CA THR A 77 -16.65 -5.93 15.67
C THR A 77 -17.98 -5.93 14.93
N SER A 78 -18.78 -7.01 15.07
CA SER A 78 -20.16 -7.06 14.60
C SER A 78 -21.06 -6.02 15.31
N ALA A 79 -20.92 -5.83 16.62
CA ALA A 79 -21.71 -4.85 17.35
C ALA A 79 -21.45 -3.42 16.84
N ALA A 80 -20.20 -3.07 16.56
CA ALA A 80 -19.86 -1.78 15.94
C ALA A 80 -20.50 -1.63 14.56
N ARG A 81 -20.45 -2.67 13.73
CA ARG A 81 -21.10 -2.69 12.42
C ARG A 81 -22.62 -2.51 12.52
N ASP A 82 -23.27 -3.17 13.46
CA ASP A 82 -24.71 -3.10 13.63
C ASP A 82 -25.17 -1.66 13.96
N VAL A 83 -24.41 -0.94 14.80
CA VAL A 83 -24.64 0.50 15.05
C VAL A 83 -24.49 1.32 13.78
N LEU A 84 -23.46 1.06 12.98
CA LEU A 84 -23.24 1.79 11.73
C LEU A 84 -24.37 1.53 10.70
N LEU A 85 -24.85 0.29 10.59
CA LEU A 85 -25.98 -0.06 9.75
C LEU A 85 -27.26 0.66 10.21
N GLU A 86 -27.47 0.79 11.51
CA GLU A 86 -28.60 1.52 12.07
C GLU A 86 -28.53 3.03 11.76
N VAL A 87 -27.35 3.63 11.92
CA VAL A 87 -27.15 5.08 11.74
C VAL A 87 -27.14 5.49 10.27
N PHE A 88 -26.43 4.73 9.42
CA PHE A 88 -26.22 5.09 8.01
C PHE A 88 -27.18 4.39 7.04
N GLY A 89 -27.87 3.37 7.50
CA GLY A 89 -28.60 2.45 6.65
C GLY A 89 -27.65 1.51 5.89
N GLY A 90 -28.16 0.39 5.45
CA GLY A 90 -27.43 -0.56 4.62
C GLY A 90 -28.39 -1.49 3.91
N SER A 91 -28.03 -2.04 2.75
CA SER A 91 -28.76 -3.12 2.11
C SER A 91 -28.20 -4.46 2.59
N GLU A 92 -29.07 -5.47 2.72
CA GLU A 92 -28.64 -6.84 3.02
C GLU A 92 -27.74 -7.45 1.91
N GLU A 93 -27.67 -6.82 0.74
CA GLU A 93 -26.87 -7.25 -0.41
C GLU A 93 -25.39 -6.88 -0.29
N ASP A 94 -25.03 -5.95 0.62
CA ASP A 94 -23.64 -5.52 0.86
C ASP A 94 -22.91 -6.43 1.87
N HIS A 95 -23.13 -7.72 1.82
CA HIS A 95 -22.47 -8.69 2.71
C HIS A 95 -20.98 -8.88 2.33
N ASP A 96 -20.14 -7.94 2.74
CA ASP A 96 -18.72 -8.22 2.85
C ASP A 96 -18.51 -9.22 4.00
N THR A 97 -18.15 -10.45 3.66
CA THR A 97 -17.94 -11.58 4.58
C THR A 97 -16.68 -11.39 5.46
N ARG A 98 -16.51 -10.21 6.05
CA ARG A 98 -15.43 -10.00 7.02
C ARG A 98 -15.67 -10.89 8.23
N VAL A 99 -14.62 -11.63 8.59
CA VAL A 99 -14.66 -12.50 9.77
C VAL A 99 -14.90 -11.63 11.00
N ASP A 100 -16.01 -11.92 11.72
CA ASP A 100 -16.30 -11.29 12.99
C ASP A 100 -15.17 -11.56 13.99
N GLY A 101 -14.78 -10.55 14.73
CA GLY A 101 -13.66 -10.61 15.66
C GLY A 101 -13.91 -9.75 16.91
N ASP A 102 -12.93 -9.76 17.79
CA ASP A 102 -12.94 -8.92 18.97
C ASP A 102 -11.98 -7.75 18.76
N SER A 103 -12.33 -6.55 19.25
CA SER A 103 -11.45 -5.41 19.43
C SER A 103 -11.54 -4.90 20.86
N ALA A 104 -10.86 -3.79 21.20
CA ALA A 104 -10.87 -3.23 22.55
C ALA A 104 -11.02 -1.71 22.50
N LEU A 105 -11.49 -1.09 23.60
CA LEU A 105 -11.57 0.37 23.74
C LEU A 105 -10.20 1.01 23.89
N LEU A 106 -9.31 0.33 24.62
CA LEU A 106 -8.01 0.82 25.04
C LEU A 106 -7.01 -0.32 25.09
N ALA A 107 -5.79 -0.08 24.61
CA ALA A 107 -4.65 -0.96 24.83
C ALA A 107 -3.46 -0.17 25.34
N PHE A 108 -2.67 -0.79 26.22
CA PHE A 108 -1.40 -0.25 26.70
C PHE A 108 -0.49 -1.38 27.16
N GLU A 109 0.80 -1.06 27.32
CA GLU A 109 1.78 -2.01 27.80
C GLU A 109 2.13 -1.74 29.26
N VAL A 110 2.44 -2.80 29.97
CA VAL A 110 2.95 -2.74 31.33
C VAL A 110 4.23 -3.58 31.46
N THR A 111 5.07 -3.20 32.39
CA THR A 111 6.29 -3.95 32.74
C THR A 111 5.96 -5.29 33.39
N ASP A 112 6.96 -6.12 33.67
CA ASP A 112 6.85 -7.35 34.43
C ASP A 112 6.37 -7.15 35.87
N GLU A 113 6.48 -5.91 36.39
CA GLU A 113 5.93 -5.50 37.68
C GLU A 113 4.51 -4.93 37.57
N GLY A 114 3.93 -4.84 36.35
CA GLY A 114 2.61 -4.29 36.13
C GLY A 114 2.53 -2.76 36.17
N ARG A 115 3.68 -2.08 35.97
CA ARG A 115 3.73 -0.61 35.84
C ARG A 115 3.41 -0.18 34.44
N LEU A 116 2.57 0.83 34.29
CA LEU A 116 2.16 1.37 33.00
C LEU A 116 3.33 1.98 32.23
N ILE A 117 3.48 1.65 30.95
CA ILE A 117 4.40 2.30 30.01
C ILE A 117 3.63 3.38 29.26
N GLY A 118 3.84 4.65 29.61
CA GLY A 118 2.99 5.77 29.16
C GLY A 118 2.88 5.96 27.65
N GLU A 119 3.99 5.79 26.92
CA GLU A 119 4.00 5.95 25.46
C GLU A 119 3.28 4.82 24.70
N SER A 120 2.82 3.80 25.40
CA SER A 120 2.13 2.65 24.79
C SER A 120 0.61 2.80 24.74
N ILE A 121 0.04 3.84 25.36
CA ILE A 121 -1.40 4.04 25.47
C ILE A 121 -2.01 4.29 24.10
N THR A 122 -2.96 3.47 23.70
CA THR A 122 -3.67 3.54 22.42
C THR A 122 -5.16 3.37 22.61
N PHE A 123 -5.96 4.33 22.15
CA PHE A 123 -7.43 4.29 22.20
C PHE A 123 -8.00 3.84 20.86
N SER A 124 -9.12 3.13 20.88
CA SER A 124 -9.83 2.72 19.67
C SER A 124 -10.52 3.89 18.99
N SER A 125 -10.04 4.27 17.82
CA SER A 125 -10.74 5.22 16.94
C SER A 125 -12.10 4.71 16.51
N CYS A 126 -12.25 3.39 16.32
CA CYS A 126 -13.52 2.77 15.96
C CYS A 126 -14.57 2.92 17.08
N ALA A 127 -14.22 2.54 18.31
CA ALA A 127 -15.17 2.66 19.41
C ALA A 127 -15.58 4.12 19.67
N TRP A 128 -14.62 5.04 19.64
CA TRP A 128 -14.91 6.47 19.76
C TRP A 128 -15.82 6.96 18.62
N ALA A 129 -15.52 6.58 17.37
CA ALA A 129 -16.31 7.00 16.21
C ALA A 129 -17.72 6.39 16.20
N VAL A 130 -17.92 5.18 16.74
CA VAL A 130 -19.26 4.59 16.95
C VAL A 130 -20.06 5.43 17.92
N GLY A 131 -19.49 5.88 19.03
CA GLY A 131 -20.16 6.80 19.95
C GLY A 131 -20.50 8.14 19.30
N GLN A 132 -19.59 8.71 18.53
CA GLN A 132 -19.81 9.94 17.77
C GLN A 132 -20.91 9.77 16.69
N ALA A 133 -21.03 8.61 16.10
CA ALA A 133 -22.10 8.30 15.15
C ALA A 133 -23.49 8.36 15.79
N ARG A 134 -23.62 7.98 17.08
CA ARG A 134 -24.84 8.15 17.87
C ARG A 134 -25.06 9.62 18.26
N SER A 135 -24.03 10.28 18.74
CA SER A 135 -24.09 11.66 19.20
C SER A 135 -22.72 12.33 19.15
N PRO A 136 -22.56 13.43 18.40
CA PRO A 136 -23.57 14.30 17.80
C PRO A 136 -24.19 13.78 16.49
N GLY A 137 -23.68 12.69 15.92
CA GLY A 137 -24.15 12.08 14.68
C GLY A 137 -23.57 12.72 13.40
N PRO A 138 -23.72 12.04 12.25
CA PRO A 138 -23.10 12.43 10.98
C PRO A 138 -23.69 13.69 10.35
N ALA A 139 -24.83 14.19 10.84
CA ALA A 139 -25.39 15.44 10.38
C ALA A 139 -24.56 16.68 10.79
N LYS A 140 -23.74 16.56 11.83
CA LYS A 140 -22.85 17.63 12.28
C LYS A 140 -21.55 17.60 11.50
N ALA A 141 -21.20 18.73 10.86
CA ALA A 141 -19.91 18.84 10.17
C ALA A 141 -18.74 18.61 11.16
N GLY A 142 -17.72 17.87 10.74
CA GLY A 142 -16.54 17.59 11.56
C GLY A 142 -16.77 16.67 12.75
N TRP A 143 -17.82 15.87 12.77
CA TRP A 143 -18.19 14.99 13.89
C TRP A 143 -17.11 13.94 14.25
N LEU A 144 -16.15 13.67 13.36
CA LEU A 144 -14.99 12.80 13.59
C LEU A 144 -13.67 13.55 13.81
N ASP A 145 -13.68 14.87 13.94
CA ASP A 145 -12.44 15.66 14.02
C ASP A 145 -11.85 15.75 15.45
N GLY A 146 -12.59 15.32 16.46
CA GLY A 146 -12.21 15.46 17.87
C GLY A 146 -11.39 14.31 18.47
N PHE A 147 -11.14 13.23 17.73
CA PHE A 147 -10.53 12.00 18.27
C PHE A 147 -9.18 12.24 18.97
N ASP A 148 -8.27 12.93 18.32
CA ASP A 148 -6.90 13.12 18.84
C ASP A 148 -6.90 13.93 20.14
N GLY A 149 -7.78 14.93 20.26
CA GLY A 149 -7.96 15.72 21.49
C GLY A 149 -8.57 14.91 22.64
N ASP A 150 -9.60 14.13 22.33
CA ASP A 150 -10.24 13.24 23.31
C ASP A 150 -9.28 12.13 23.75
N ALA A 151 -8.54 11.53 22.83
CA ALA A 151 -7.53 10.51 23.12
C ALA A 151 -6.41 11.06 24.04
N THR A 152 -5.93 12.27 23.77
CA THR A 152 -4.94 12.95 24.61
C THR A 152 -5.46 13.16 26.02
N SER A 153 -6.67 13.71 26.15
CA SER A 153 -7.31 13.94 27.46
C SER A 153 -7.54 12.62 28.22
N CYS A 154 -7.96 11.58 27.54
CA CYS A 154 -8.12 10.25 28.15
C CYS A 154 -6.78 9.63 28.57
N ALA A 155 -5.71 9.85 27.80
CA ALA A 155 -4.37 9.35 28.14
C ALA A 155 -3.85 9.96 29.43
N GLU A 156 -4.10 11.25 29.68
CA GLU A 156 -3.73 11.91 30.94
C GLU A 156 -4.42 11.26 32.15
N VAL A 157 -5.71 10.91 32.03
CA VAL A 157 -6.44 10.20 33.09
C VAL A 157 -5.85 8.81 33.34
N VAL A 158 -5.57 8.04 32.28
CA VAL A 158 -4.97 6.70 32.41
C VAL A 158 -3.57 6.76 33.04
N LEU A 159 -2.77 7.75 32.69
CA LEU A 159 -1.45 7.99 33.28
C LEU A 159 -1.56 8.33 34.76
N ASP A 160 -2.49 9.21 35.14
CA ASP A 160 -2.70 9.59 36.54
C ASP A 160 -3.23 8.41 37.39
N VAL A 161 -4.00 7.49 36.79
CA VAL A 161 -4.35 6.20 37.42
C VAL A 161 -3.12 5.33 37.64
N GLY A 162 -2.25 5.20 36.60
CA GLY A 162 -1.00 4.46 36.66
C GLY A 162 -0.01 5.01 37.70
N ASP A 163 -0.04 6.33 37.90
CA ASP A 163 0.78 7.01 38.93
C ASP A 163 0.11 6.98 40.31
N GLY A 164 -1.11 6.46 40.44
CA GLY A 164 -1.86 6.48 41.70
C GLY A 164 -2.30 7.88 42.16
N ARG A 165 -2.17 8.88 41.27
CA ARG A 165 -2.62 10.24 41.54
C ARG A 165 -4.12 10.37 41.44
N LEU A 166 -4.77 9.45 40.74
CA LEU A 166 -6.19 9.46 40.45
C LEU A 166 -6.78 8.07 40.67
N THR A 167 -7.96 8.03 41.31
CA THR A 167 -8.78 6.84 41.46
C THR A 167 -10.15 7.10 40.86
N ILE A 168 -10.62 6.22 39.97
CA ILE A 168 -11.96 6.27 39.38
C ILE A 168 -12.92 5.52 40.33
N VAL A 169 -13.88 6.23 40.92
CA VAL A 169 -14.87 5.67 41.86
C VAL A 169 -16.26 5.77 41.27
N GLU A 170 -16.99 4.66 41.29
CA GLU A 170 -18.41 4.66 40.92
C GLU A 170 -19.24 5.23 42.07
N ARG A 171 -20.03 6.26 41.82
CA ARG A 171 -21.12 6.63 42.74
C ARG A 171 -22.31 5.74 42.49
N GLY A 172 -22.66 4.92 43.44
CA GLY A 172 -23.89 4.15 43.44
C GLY A 172 -25.09 5.10 43.37
N GLY A 173 -25.76 5.12 42.21
CA GLY A 173 -27.03 5.81 42.04
C GLY A 173 -28.08 5.19 42.92
N GLY A 174 -28.55 5.94 43.94
CA GLY A 174 -29.75 5.54 44.73
C GLY A 174 -30.96 5.49 43.80
N SER A 175 -31.56 4.33 43.77
CA SER A 175 -32.94 3.93 43.37
C SER A 175 -33.75 4.79 42.40
N GLN A 176 -34.20 4.15 41.31
CA GLN A 176 -35.42 4.43 40.54
C GLN A 176 -35.37 5.43 39.40
N GLN A 177 -34.38 5.40 38.54
CA GLN A 177 -34.58 5.76 37.13
C GLN A 177 -33.74 4.87 36.21
N PRO A 178 -34.29 4.21 35.18
CA PRO A 178 -33.55 3.24 34.36
C PRO A 178 -32.61 3.87 33.31
N PHE A 179 -32.43 5.17 33.30
CA PHE A 179 -31.55 5.90 32.33
C PHE A 179 -30.76 7.07 32.92
N ALA A 180 -30.43 7.06 34.21
CA ALA A 180 -29.52 8.02 34.79
C ALA A 180 -28.08 7.50 34.55
N GLY A 181 -27.29 8.19 33.70
CA GLY A 181 -25.89 7.86 33.44
C GLY A 181 -25.11 7.69 34.75
N LEU A 182 -24.29 6.64 34.83
CA LEU A 182 -23.38 6.39 35.94
C LEU A 182 -22.49 7.63 36.10
N MET A 183 -22.53 8.24 37.32
CA MET A 183 -21.66 9.35 37.65
C MET A 183 -20.35 8.80 38.23
N TYR A 184 -19.23 9.11 37.58
CA TYR A 184 -17.91 8.80 38.10
C TYR A 184 -17.31 10.00 38.83
N GLU A 185 -16.82 9.78 40.02
CA GLU A 185 -16.03 10.76 40.76
C GLU A 185 -14.54 10.47 40.55
N ILE A 186 -13.86 11.44 39.97
CA ILE A 186 -12.40 11.41 39.84
C ILE A 186 -11.83 11.99 41.14
N VAL A 187 -11.28 11.14 41.99
CA VAL A 187 -10.69 11.55 43.27
C VAL A 187 -9.18 11.70 43.09
N LEU A 188 -8.66 12.92 43.26
CA LEU A 188 -7.23 13.19 43.31
C LEU A 188 -6.65 12.71 44.64
N SER A 189 -5.71 11.76 44.60
CA SER A 189 -4.92 11.37 45.75
C SER A 189 -3.84 12.40 45.98
N ALA A 190 -4.02 13.27 46.98
CA ALA A 190 -2.94 14.15 47.45
C ALA A 190 -2.03 13.29 48.38
N ALA A 191 -0.77 13.12 48.05
CA ALA A 191 0.24 12.78 48.99
C ALA A 191 0.41 13.97 49.97
N GLY A 192 -0.31 13.92 51.11
CA GLY A 192 -0.22 14.90 52.17
C GLY A 192 -1.32 15.98 52.11
N GLY A 193 -2.50 15.73 52.70
CA GLY A 193 -3.43 16.71 53.24
C GLY A 193 -4.46 17.27 52.26
N ALA A 194 -5.71 17.07 52.65
CA ALA A 194 -6.96 17.66 52.14
C ALA A 194 -7.47 17.18 50.77
N ILE A 195 -8.47 16.30 50.83
CA ILE A 195 -9.30 15.83 49.72
C ILE A 195 -10.24 16.97 49.29
N ALA A 196 -10.07 17.52 48.13
CA ALA A 196 -11.07 18.33 47.51
C ALA A 196 -11.76 17.54 46.37
N PRO A 197 -13.07 17.26 46.44
CA PRO A 197 -13.78 16.61 45.37
C PRO A 197 -13.96 17.56 44.18
N LEU A 198 -13.36 17.22 43.04
CA LEU A 198 -13.67 17.83 41.74
C LEU A 198 -14.85 17.05 41.15
N VAL A 199 -16.07 17.51 41.42
CA VAL A 199 -17.28 16.99 40.79
C VAL A 199 -17.38 17.58 39.41
N ALA A 200 -17.03 16.87 38.38
CA ALA A 200 -17.42 17.17 37.02
C ALA A 200 -18.65 16.31 36.67
N PRO A 201 -19.83 16.89 36.49
CA PRO A 201 -20.99 16.12 35.99
C PRO A 201 -20.75 15.81 34.52
N LEU A 202 -20.44 14.53 34.22
CA LEU A 202 -20.47 13.97 32.86
C LEU A 202 -21.93 13.70 32.50
N LEU A 203 -22.68 14.76 32.20
CA LEU A 203 -24.02 14.63 31.64
C LEU A 203 -23.90 14.22 30.17
N GLY A 204 -24.53 13.08 29.85
CA GLY A 204 -24.79 12.69 28.48
C GLY A 204 -25.57 13.78 27.71
N THR A 205 -25.13 14.07 26.58
CA THR A 205 -25.59 14.67 25.32
C THR A 205 -26.90 15.44 25.17
N ALA A 206 -27.55 15.90 26.24
CA ALA A 206 -28.75 16.79 26.11
C ALA A 206 -28.56 18.21 26.59
N ALA A 207 -27.36 18.64 27.06
CA ALA A 207 -27.09 20.00 27.58
C ALA A 207 -25.77 20.56 27.05
N GLY A 208 -25.56 20.52 25.74
CA GLY A 208 -24.31 20.89 25.06
C GLY A 208 -23.88 22.35 25.08
N ALA A 209 -24.49 23.24 25.81
CA ALA A 209 -24.16 24.67 25.80
C ALA A 209 -23.63 25.24 27.13
N VAL A 210 -23.80 24.54 28.26
CA VAL A 210 -23.38 25.06 29.58
C VAL A 210 -22.16 24.35 30.17
N VAL A 211 -21.84 23.13 29.66
CA VAL A 211 -20.78 22.25 30.20
C VAL A 211 -19.39 22.53 29.62
N GLY A 212 -19.32 23.13 28.42
CA GLY A 212 -18.03 23.49 27.79
C GLY A 212 -17.19 24.49 28.60
N GLY A 213 -17.83 25.33 29.41
CA GLY A 213 -17.15 26.29 30.26
C GLY A 213 -16.49 25.67 31.52
N ALA A 214 -17.14 24.68 32.11
CA ALA A 214 -16.64 24.01 33.32
C ALA A 214 -15.49 23.01 33.05
N GLN A 215 -15.57 22.29 31.92
CA GLN A 215 -14.49 21.42 31.47
C GLN A 215 -13.25 22.21 31.08
N ALA A 216 -13.41 23.28 30.30
CA ALA A 216 -12.30 24.18 29.94
C ALA A 216 -11.68 24.88 31.16
N ALA A 217 -12.47 25.15 32.19
CA ALA A 217 -11.97 25.71 33.45
C ALA A 217 -11.20 24.68 34.30
N ALA A 218 -11.67 23.43 34.34
CA ALA A 218 -10.98 22.33 35.03
C ALA A 218 -9.65 21.94 34.32
N GLU A 219 -9.65 21.92 33.01
CA GLU A 219 -8.44 21.66 32.20
C GLU A 219 -7.46 22.85 32.33
N ARG A 220 -7.90 24.11 32.36
CA ARG A 220 -7.04 25.26 32.63
C ARG A 220 -6.46 25.23 34.03
N ALA A 221 -7.25 24.91 35.04
CA ALA A 221 -6.78 24.78 36.41
C ALA A 221 -5.75 23.66 36.58
N LEU A 222 -5.90 22.56 35.85
CA LEU A 222 -4.92 21.45 35.81
C LEU A 222 -3.62 21.89 35.11
N ARG A 223 -3.71 22.59 34.00
CA ARG A 223 -2.56 23.16 33.26
C ARG A 223 -1.83 24.24 34.06
N GLU A 224 -2.57 25.12 34.75
CA GLU A 224 -2.00 26.18 35.60
C GLU A 224 -1.31 25.61 36.84
N ARG A 225 -1.85 24.55 37.47
CA ARG A 225 -1.17 23.85 38.57
C ARG A 225 0.09 23.09 38.13
N ARG A 226 0.10 22.52 36.92
CA ARG A 226 1.31 21.95 36.34
C ARG A 226 2.39 23.00 36.08
N ARG A 227 2.00 24.21 35.62
CA ARG A 227 2.92 25.35 35.44
C ARG A 227 3.41 25.91 36.76
N ALA A 228 2.60 25.92 37.78
CA ALA A 228 2.96 26.41 39.12
C ALA A 228 3.85 25.41 39.90
N GLY A 229 3.77 24.10 39.59
CA GLY A 229 4.67 23.05 40.15
C GLY A 229 6.05 22.96 39.45
N ALA A 230 6.18 23.60 38.29
CA ALA A 230 7.43 23.65 37.50
C ALA A 230 8.22 24.97 37.73
N GLY A 231 7.88 25.76 38.75
CA GLY A 231 8.58 26.98 39.10
C GLY A 231 9.61 26.72 40.16
N HIS A 232 10.83 26.60 39.79
CA HIS A 232 12.15 26.87 40.34
C HIS A 232 13.09 25.70 40.08
N GLU A 233 13.85 25.87 39.03
CA GLU A 233 15.30 25.84 39.05
C GLU A 233 15.77 26.02 37.60
N ASP A 234 16.26 27.20 37.29
CA ASP A 234 17.17 27.43 36.18
C ASP A 234 18.41 26.57 36.45
N ARG A 235 18.49 25.45 35.75
CA ARG A 235 19.72 24.76 35.44
C ARG A 235 19.67 24.45 33.95
N ASP A 236 20.65 25.04 33.28
CA ASP A 236 21.12 24.60 31.95
C ASP A 236 21.51 23.12 32.05
N ASP A 237 20.57 22.22 31.90
CA ASP A 237 20.78 20.81 31.66
C ASP A 237 20.29 20.47 30.29
N GLU A 238 21.28 20.43 29.39
CA GLU A 238 21.22 19.93 28.04
C GLU A 238 20.61 18.51 28.02
N ASP A 239 19.49 18.35 27.26
CA ASP A 239 19.01 17.09 26.66
C ASP A 239 19.23 15.78 27.49
N GLU A 240 18.59 15.63 28.60
CA GLU A 240 18.11 14.32 29.04
C GLU A 240 16.96 13.96 28.09
N GLU A 241 17.15 12.97 27.19
CA GLU A 241 16.05 12.20 26.63
C GLU A 241 15.16 11.83 27.82
N ASP A 242 13.96 12.43 27.92
CA ASP A 242 12.96 12.09 28.91
C ASP A 242 12.81 10.55 28.84
N GLY A 243 13.34 9.88 29.85
CA GLY A 243 13.29 8.42 29.92
C GLY A 243 11.83 7.96 29.82
N PRO A 244 11.55 6.73 29.42
CA PRO A 244 10.20 6.25 29.23
C PRO A 244 9.36 6.55 30.47
N ARG A 245 8.21 7.24 30.27
CA ARG A 245 7.32 7.60 31.37
C ARG A 245 6.65 6.34 31.94
N LEU A 246 7.14 5.86 33.05
CA LEU A 246 6.63 4.69 33.75
C LEU A 246 5.67 5.10 34.88
N GLY A 247 4.54 4.38 34.96
CA GLY A 247 3.64 4.50 36.10
C GLY A 247 4.35 4.18 37.43
N SER A 248 4.03 4.92 38.48
CA SER A 248 4.70 4.79 39.80
C SER A 248 4.25 3.55 40.59
N ARG A 249 3.12 2.94 40.23
CA ARG A 249 2.57 1.77 40.96
C ARG A 249 2.14 0.65 40.03
N GLN A 250 1.98 -0.53 40.61
CA GLN A 250 1.37 -1.69 39.97
C GLN A 250 -0.13 -1.48 39.72
N LEU A 251 -0.61 -1.79 38.52
CA LEU A 251 -2.03 -1.78 38.18
C LEU A 251 -2.73 -3.03 38.71
N THR A 252 -3.94 -2.84 39.24
CA THR A 252 -4.80 -3.89 39.79
C THR A 252 -6.01 -4.18 38.88
N VAL A 253 -6.67 -5.32 39.09
CA VAL A 253 -7.93 -5.67 38.40
C VAL A 253 -8.97 -4.56 38.57
N ARG A 254 -9.01 -3.93 39.76
CA ARG A 254 -9.95 -2.81 40.05
C ARG A 254 -9.66 -1.61 39.15
N ASP A 255 -8.41 -1.23 38.98
CA ASP A 255 -8.02 -0.12 38.12
C ASP A 255 -8.41 -0.40 36.66
N LEU A 256 -8.10 -1.59 36.15
CA LEU A 256 -8.44 -2.00 34.79
C LEU A 256 -9.95 -1.96 34.53
N SER A 257 -10.73 -2.44 35.48
CA SER A 257 -12.19 -2.46 35.40
C SER A 257 -12.78 -1.05 35.50
N ALA A 258 -12.24 -0.19 36.36
CA ALA A 258 -12.71 1.18 36.53
C ALA A 258 -12.40 2.03 35.29
N VAL A 259 -11.19 1.93 34.73
CA VAL A 259 -10.81 2.60 33.47
C VAL A 259 -11.69 2.12 32.33
N THR A 260 -11.95 0.79 32.22
CA THR A 260 -12.81 0.24 31.17
C THR A 260 -14.20 0.83 31.18
N ARG A 261 -14.84 0.87 32.33
CA ARG A 261 -16.20 1.39 32.46
C ARG A 261 -16.26 2.91 32.22
N TRP A 262 -15.35 3.66 32.84
CA TRP A 262 -15.24 5.11 32.63
C TRP A 262 -15.06 5.46 31.15
N LEU A 263 -14.18 4.74 30.44
CA LEU A 263 -13.91 4.99 29.04
C LEU A 263 -15.10 4.62 28.13
N SER A 264 -15.81 3.52 28.48
CA SER A 264 -17.03 3.09 27.80
C SER A 264 -18.13 4.18 27.84
N ASP A 265 -18.32 4.78 29.00
CA ASP A 265 -19.27 5.88 29.17
C ASP A 265 -18.76 7.16 28.49
N ARG A 266 -17.48 7.46 28.62
CA ARG A 266 -16.85 8.62 27.97
C ARG A 266 -17.00 8.60 26.44
N PHE A 267 -16.90 7.42 25.85
CA PHE A 267 -17.11 7.24 24.40
C PHE A 267 -18.59 7.08 24.03
N GLY A 268 -19.49 6.92 25.00
CA GLY A 268 -20.92 6.75 24.76
C GLY A 268 -21.29 5.39 24.13
N VAL A 269 -20.51 4.34 24.42
CA VAL A 269 -20.66 3.01 23.79
C VAL A 269 -21.02 1.90 24.76
N THR A 270 -21.40 2.24 25.99
CA THR A 270 -21.69 1.26 27.06
C THR A 270 -22.79 0.27 26.67
N THR A 271 -23.86 0.76 26.06
CA THR A 271 -25.01 -0.06 25.65
C THR A 271 -24.79 -0.73 24.30
N ASP A 272 -24.19 -0.06 23.36
CA ASP A 272 -24.06 -0.55 21.99
C ASP A 272 -22.95 -1.59 21.84
N LEU A 273 -21.79 -1.38 22.46
CA LEU A 273 -20.66 -2.29 22.35
C LEU A 273 -20.50 -3.22 23.55
N MET A 274 -21.13 -2.92 24.70
CA MET A 274 -21.05 -3.68 25.96
C MET A 274 -19.59 -4.10 26.32
N PRO A 275 -18.62 -3.17 26.34
CA PRO A 275 -17.20 -3.48 26.38
C PRO A 275 -16.71 -3.70 27.83
N THR A 276 -17.03 -4.84 28.44
CA THR A 276 -16.76 -5.11 29.86
C THR A 276 -15.53 -5.96 30.13
N ALA A 277 -15.10 -6.79 29.17
CA ALA A 277 -14.01 -7.74 29.37
C ALA A 277 -12.64 -7.07 29.20
N VAL A 278 -11.64 -7.59 29.94
CA VAL A 278 -10.24 -7.21 29.82
C VAL A 278 -9.41 -8.46 29.51
N ARG A 279 -8.40 -8.31 28.62
CA ARG A 279 -7.44 -9.38 28.29
C ARG A 279 -6.01 -8.88 28.44
N VAL A 280 -5.11 -9.78 28.78
CA VAL A 280 -3.67 -9.50 28.88
C VAL A 280 -2.91 -10.47 27.99
N GLN A 281 -2.09 -9.96 27.11
CA GLN A 281 -1.14 -10.72 26.31
C GLN A 281 0.27 -10.55 26.88
N SER A 282 0.96 -11.65 27.13
CA SER A 282 2.33 -11.62 27.68
C SER A 282 3.34 -12.08 26.64
N ARG A 283 4.48 -11.37 26.58
CA ARG A 283 5.59 -11.71 25.69
C ARG A 283 6.92 -11.51 26.40
N LEU A 284 7.92 -12.27 25.98
CA LEU A 284 9.29 -12.08 26.43
C LEU A 284 9.97 -10.98 25.61
N VAL A 285 10.58 -10.02 26.28
CA VAL A 285 11.39 -8.95 25.69
C VAL A 285 12.78 -8.96 26.33
N SER A 286 13.77 -8.37 25.67
CA SER A 286 15.09 -8.19 26.28
C SER A 286 15.00 -7.18 27.42
N LEU A 287 15.80 -7.36 28.44
CA LEU A 287 15.87 -6.49 29.66
C LEU A 287 16.06 -5.00 29.25
N ARG A 288 16.82 -4.71 28.18
CA ARG A 288 17.01 -3.35 27.65
C ARG A 288 15.76 -2.70 27.06
N ARG A 289 14.71 -3.48 26.84
CA ARG A 289 13.43 -3.05 26.28
C ARG A 289 12.27 -3.18 27.26
N ALA A 290 12.53 -3.60 28.47
CA ALA A 290 11.52 -3.86 29.49
C ALA A 290 10.60 -2.67 29.71
N ASP A 291 11.16 -1.47 29.69
CA ASP A 291 10.49 -0.20 30.01
C ASP A 291 10.09 0.61 28.77
N LYS A 292 10.33 0.08 27.57
CA LYS A 292 10.07 0.81 26.32
C LYS A 292 8.81 0.29 25.65
N ALA A 293 7.95 1.22 25.21
CA ALA A 293 6.83 0.88 24.36
C ALA A 293 7.32 0.20 23.07
N THR A 294 6.56 -0.81 22.61
CA THR A 294 6.90 -1.46 21.32
C THR A 294 6.64 -0.57 20.12
N GLY A 295 5.90 0.54 20.30
CA GLY A 295 5.50 1.44 19.22
C GLY A 295 4.60 0.77 18.20
N ALA A 296 3.90 -0.29 18.59
CA ALA A 296 2.85 -0.90 17.78
C ALA A 296 1.54 -0.20 18.11
N ASP A 297 0.80 0.24 17.10
CA ASP A 297 -0.61 0.59 17.28
C ASP A 297 -1.39 -0.72 17.32
N PHE A 298 -1.98 -1.01 18.49
CA PHE A 298 -2.66 -2.26 18.72
C PHE A 298 -4.14 -2.25 18.28
N LEU A 299 -4.73 -1.08 18.10
CA LEU A 299 -6.18 -0.93 17.93
C LEU A 299 -6.56 -0.21 16.63
N ASN A 300 -5.72 0.67 16.11
CA ASN A 300 -6.05 1.56 15.02
C ASN A 300 -5.28 1.25 13.74
N SER A 301 -5.82 1.72 12.62
CA SER A 301 -5.08 1.82 11.38
C SER A 301 -4.15 3.05 11.42
N PHE A 302 -2.85 2.87 11.25
CA PHE A 302 -1.90 3.98 11.10
C PHE A 302 -2.21 4.87 9.89
N ILE A 303 -2.94 4.35 8.90
CA ILE A 303 -3.38 5.09 7.71
C ILE A 303 -4.30 6.25 8.08
N ALA A 304 -5.11 6.11 9.12
CA ALA A 304 -6.05 7.17 9.54
C ALA A 304 -5.33 8.47 9.94
N THR A 305 -4.19 8.38 10.62
CA THR A 305 -3.36 9.53 10.99
C THR A 305 -2.72 10.18 9.77
N ASP A 306 -2.17 9.40 8.86
CA ASP A 306 -1.58 9.91 7.61
C ASP A 306 -2.64 10.59 6.73
N LEU A 307 -3.86 10.04 6.65
CA LEU A 307 -4.96 10.66 5.92
C LEU A 307 -5.39 11.99 6.53
N ALA A 308 -5.34 12.13 7.86
CA ALA A 308 -5.61 13.42 8.51
C ALA A 308 -4.59 14.51 8.09
N LEU A 309 -3.31 14.16 8.08
CA LEU A 309 -2.24 15.06 7.63
C LEU A 309 -2.40 15.45 6.16
N VAL A 310 -2.66 14.48 5.28
CA VAL A 310 -2.88 14.72 3.85
C VAL A 310 -4.11 15.61 3.62
N ALA A 311 -5.22 15.36 4.33
CA ALA A 311 -6.42 16.20 4.22
C ALA A 311 -6.17 17.65 4.65
N GLY A 312 -5.39 17.86 5.73
CA GLY A 312 -4.97 19.18 6.18
C GLY A 312 -4.11 19.90 5.13
N GLN A 313 -3.16 19.23 4.53
CA GLN A 313 -2.32 19.79 3.48
C GLN A 313 -3.10 20.13 2.20
N LEU A 314 -4.03 19.27 1.77
CA LEU A 314 -4.86 19.50 0.59
C LEU A 314 -5.76 20.73 0.72
N ALA A 315 -6.14 21.11 1.93
CA ALA A 315 -6.92 22.33 2.16
C ALA A 315 -6.11 23.61 1.90
N THR A 316 -4.79 23.56 2.07
CA THR A 316 -3.90 24.74 2.04
C THR A 316 -2.94 24.76 0.84
N SER A 317 -2.58 23.59 0.28
CA SER A 317 -1.59 23.46 -0.78
C SER A 317 -2.07 22.58 -1.93
N GLU A 318 -1.37 22.67 -3.07
CA GLU A 318 -1.61 21.77 -4.20
C GLU A 318 -0.97 20.40 -3.94
N PRO A 319 -1.68 19.31 -4.28
CA PRO A 319 -1.11 17.97 -4.22
C PRO A 319 -0.04 17.76 -5.31
N GLY A 320 0.85 16.81 -5.10
CA GLY A 320 1.65 16.27 -6.18
C GLY A 320 0.78 15.70 -7.30
N LYS A 321 1.33 15.61 -8.52
CA LYS A 321 0.58 15.24 -9.73
C LYS A 321 -0.20 13.93 -9.57
N ALA A 322 0.41 12.88 -9.02
CA ALA A 322 -0.23 11.58 -8.85
C ALA A 322 -1.50 11.65 -7.98
N LEU A 323 -1.43 12.32 -6.83
CA LEU A 323 -2.58 12.50 -5.95
C LEU A 323 -3.63 13.42 -6.57
N GLY A 324 -3.20 14.48 -7.27
CA GLY A 324 -4.08 15.38 -8.00
C GLY A 324 -4.88 14.66 -9.08
N ASP A 325 -4.21 13.83 -9.88
CA ASP A 325 -4.84 13.00 -10.93
C ASP A 325 -5.82 11.98 -10.32
N TYR A 326 -5.42 11.32 -9.22
CA TYR A 326 -6.27 10.35 -8.53
C TYR A 326 -7.54 10.98 -7.94
N LEU A 327 -7.45 12.20 -7.44
CA LEU A 327 -8.57 12.95 -6.87
C LEU A 327 -9.39 13.73 -7.91
N THR A 328 -9.13 13.53 -9.21
CA THR A 328 -9.88 14.19 -10.29
C THR A 328 -11.35 13.76 -10.27
N ALA A 329 -12.27 14.72 -10.37
CA ALA A 329 -13.71 14.43 -10.42
C ALA A 329 -14.05 13.60 -11.65
N SER A 330 -14.92 12.61 -11.51
CA SER A 330 -15.34 11.73 -12.63
C SER A 330 -15.93 12.52 -13.80
N THR A 331 -16.60 13.63 -13.54
CA THR A 331 -17.14 14.55 -14.55
C THR A 331 -16.08 15.30 -15.37
N ALA A 332 -14.86 15.44 -14.81
CA ALA A 332 -13.74 16.08 -15.48
C ALA A 332 -12.89 15.08 -16.31
N ILE A 333 -13.16 13.78 -16.18
CA ILE A 333 -12.46 12.75 -16.94
C ILE A 333 -12.98 12.73 -18.40
N ARG A 334 -12.06 12.91 -19.33
CA ARG A 334 -12.36 12.89 -20.77
C ARG A 334 -12.60 11.46 -21.26
N THR A 335 -13.85 11.01 -21.20
CA THR A 335 -14.24 9.66 -21.64
C THR A 335 -14.15 9.48 -23.17
N ASP A 336 -14.24 10.56 -23.92
CA ASP A 336 -14.04 10.60 -25.37
C ASP A 336 -12.62 10.19 -25.82
N ARG A 337 -11.63 10.32 -24.93
CA ARG A 337 -10.24 9.88 -25.17
C ARG A 337 -9.95 8.45 -24.76
N ARG A 338 -10.92 7.73 -24.23
CA ARG A 338 -10.74 6.33 -23.83
C ARG A 338 -10.64 5.43 -25.04
N LEU A 339 -9.60 4.61 -25.07
CA LEU A 339 -9.38 3.58 -26.08
C LEU A 339 -9.70 2.21 -25.48
N ASP A 340 -10.72 1.54 -25.99
CA ASP A 340 -11.02 0.16 -25.60
C ASP A 340 -10.07 -0.79 -26.32
N LEU A 341 -9.08 -1.30 -25.63
CA LEU A 341 -8.06 -2.20 -26.16
C LEU A 341 -8.64 -3.55 -26.61
N ARG A 342 -9.78 -3.98 -26.08
CA ARG A 342 -10.44 -5.23 -26.50
C ARG A 342 -11.02 -5.09 -27.91
N ARG A 343 -11.45 -3.88 -28.25
CA ARG A 343 -12.05 -3.55 -29.56
C ARG A 343 -11.03 -3.01 -30.56
N ASN A 344 -9.79 -2.74 -30.10
CA ASN A 344 -8.74 -2.17 -30.94
C ASN A 344 -7.43 -2.99 -30.83
N PRO A 345 -7.33 -4.16 -31.47
CA PRO A 345 -6.12 -4.98 -31.48
C PRO A 345 -4.91 -4.25 -32.08
N ALA A 346 -5.13 -3.34 -33.04
CA ALA A 346 -4.04 -2.57 -33.64
C ALA A 346 -3.33 -1.67 -32.62
N ALA A 347 -4.09 -1.05 -31.69
CA ALA A 347 -3.51 -0.25 -30.62
C ALA A 347 -2.68 -1.12 -29.66
N VAL A 348 -3.12 -2.36 -29.39
CA VAL A 348 -2.35 -3.29 -28.56
C VAL A 348 -1.03 -3.67 -29.24
N LEU A 349 -1.06 -3.94 -30.55
CA LEU A 349 0.14 -4.25 -31.33
C LEU A 349 1.10 -3.05 -31.37
N ALA A 350 0.59 -1.85 -31.63
CA ALA A 350 1.40 -0.63 -31.58
C ALA A 350 2.04 -0.40 -30.19
N GLY A 351 1.33 -0.73 -29.10
CA GLY A 351 1.83 -0.59 -27.72
C GLY A 351 2.93 -1.58 -27.34
N VAL A 352 3.11 -2.66 -28.11
CA VAL A 352 4.16 -3.66 -27.91
C VAL A 352 5.18 -3.71 -29.05
N GLU A 353 5.29 -2.64 -29.83
CA GLU A 353 6.35 -2.52 -30.84
C GLU A 353 7.73 -2.46 -30.18
N PRO A 354 8.77 -3.03 -30.81
CA PRO A 354 10.13 -3.08 -30.24
C PRO A 354 10.67 -1.70 -29.81
N GLU A 355 10.39 -0.63 -30.54
CA GLU A 355 10.80 0.74 -30.18
C GLU A 355 10.23 1.23 -28.85
N ARG A 356 9.08 0.72 -28.41
CA ARG A 356 8.42 1.06 -27.14
C ARG A 356 8.89 0.23 -25.94
N PHE A 357 9.66 -0.85 -26.18
CA PHE A 357 10.19 -1.63 -25.07
C PHE A 357 11.18 -0.81 -24.24
N PRO A 358 11.09 -0.82 -22.90
CA PRO A 358 12.09 -0.17 -22.08
C PRO A 358 13.48 -0.79 -22.32
N LEU A 359 14.52 -0.01 -22.18
CA LEU A 359 15.90 -0.50 -22.29
C LEU A 359 16.27 -1.45 -21.15
N GLY A 360 15.67 -1.22 -19.97
CA GLY A 360 15.81 -2.11 -18.82
C GLY A 360 14.70 -3.14 -18.78
N ARG A 361 15.10 -4.41 -18.75
CA ARG A 361 14.21 -5.56 -18.61
C ARG A 361 14.72 -6.44 -17.49
N TRP A 362 13.79 -7.07 -16.76
CA TRP A 362 14.19 -8.06 -15.77
C TRP A 362 14.78 -9.28 -16.48
N PRO A 363 15.95 -9.80 -16.06
CA PRO A 363 16.56 -11.00 -16.65
C PRO A 363 15.82 -12.26 -16.15
N ALA A 364 14.54 -12.36 -16.53
CA ALA A 364 13.68 -13.48 -16.17
C ALA A 364 14.01 -14.73 -16.98
N LYS A 365 13.54 -15.88 -16.50
CA LYS A 365 13.63 -17.14 -17.23
C LYS A 365 12.93 -17.00 -18.59
N THR A 366 13.57 -17.48 -19.64
CA THR A 366 13.06 -17.40 -21.01
C THR A 366 11.73 -18.14 -21.19
N GLU A 367 11.45 -19.13 -20.34
CA GLU A 367 10.22 -19.92 -20.33
C GLU A 367 8.99 -19.11 -19.83
N HIS A 368 9.21 -17.99 -19.14
CA HIS A 368 8.16 -17.17 -18.53
C HIS A 368 8.22 -15.71 -18.97
N PRO A 369 8.08 -15.42 -20.28
CA PRO A 369 8.07 -14.04 -20.76
C PRO A 369 6.78 -13.32 -20.31
N LEU A 370 6.82 -12.00 -20.29
CA LEU A 370 5.61 -11.20 -20.13
C LEU A 370 4.62 -11.51 -21.25
N VAL A 371 3.36 -11.75 -20.91
CA VAL A 371 2.31 -11.86 -21.92
C VAL A 371 2.04 -10.46 -22.52
N ARG A 372 1.43 -10.42 -23.71
CA ARG A 372 1.23 -9.17 -24.49
C ARG A 372 0.61 -8.03 -23.69
N SER A 373 -0.43 -8.32 -22.88
CA SER A 373 -1.08 -7.30 -22.04
C SER A 373 -0.18 -6.75 -20.94
N GLN A 374 0.66 -7.61 -20.35
CA GLN A 374 1.64 -7.20 -19.34
C GLN A 374 2.73 -6.34 -19.97
N GLN A 375 3.24 -6.75 -21.14
CA GLN A 375 4.25 -5.97 -21.87
C GLN A 375 3.70 -4.60 -22.28
N PHE A 376 2.46 -4.56 -22.79
CA PHE A 376 1.77 -3.32 -23.11
C PHE A 376 1.74 -2.39 -21.88
N ALA A 377 1.31 -2.91 -20.71
CA ALA A 377 1.22 -2.12 -19.50
C ALA A 377 2.59 -1.60 -19.04
N VAL A 378 3.64 -2.43 -19.07
CA VAL A 378 5.01 -2.00 -18.71
C VAL A 378 5.51 -0.89 -19.62
N ASN A 379 5.33 -1.05 -20.95
CA ASN A 379 5.75 -0.03 -21.92
C ASN A 379 5.01 1.29 -21.70
N ASP A 380 3.68 1.22 -21.56
CA ASP A 380 2.83 2.41 -21.43
C ASP A 380 3.04 3.13 -20.09
N ILE A 381 3.26 2.38 -18.97
CA ILE A 381 3.59 2.96 -17.67
C ILE A 381 4.89 3.76 -17.73
N LEU A 382 5.96 3.12 -18.22
CA LEU A 382 7.28 3.76 -18.26
C LEU A 382 7.31 4.96 -19.20
N GLU A 383 6.60 4.89 -20.34
CA GLU A 383 6.50 6.01 -21.29
C GLU A 383 5.71 7.19 -20.72
N ARG A 384 4.57 6.92 -20.08
CA ARG A 384 3.69 7.99 -19.57
C ARG A 384 4.15 8.63 -18.27
N LEU A 385 4.79 7.85 -17.40
CA LEU A 385 5.14 8.32 -16.06
C LEU A 385 6.59 8.76 -15.91
N ALA A 386 7.45 8.52 -16.90
CA ALA A 386 8.89 8.79 -16.79
C ALA A 386 9.20 10.28 -16.64
N ASP A 387 8.53 11.16 -17.40
CA ASP A 387 8.84 12.58 -17.44
C ASP A 387 7.88 13.40 -16.56
N ASP A 388 6.58 13.17 -16.70
CA ASP A 388 5.57 14.02 -16.07
C ASP A 388 5.02 13.47 -14.74
N GLY A 389 5.31 12.22 -14.42
CA GLY A 389 4.67 11.53 -13.30
C GLY A 389 3.16 11.36 -13.50
N GLY A 390 2.44 11.00 -12.45
CA GLY A 390 0.99 10.79 -12.48
C GLY A 390 0.59 9.48 -11.81
N VAL A 391 -0.59 8.97 -12.17
CA VAL A 391 -1.11 7.69 -11.68
C VAL A 391 -1.46 6.76 -12.84
N TYR A 392 -1.14 5.49 -12.70
CA TYR A 392 -1.49 4.45 -13.65
C TYR A 392 -2.08 3.25 -12.92
N ALA A 393 -3.28 2.84 -13.30
CA ALA A 393 -3.99 1.72 -12.68
C ALA A 393 -3.85 0.44 -13.53
N VAL A 394 -3.44 -0.65 -12.90
CA VAL A 394 -3.39 -1.99 -13.51
C VAL A 394 -4.37 -2.89 -12.79
N ASN A 395 -5.45 -3.27 -13.47
CA ASN A 395 -6.43 -4.22 -12.95
C ASN A 395 -6.14 -5.63 -13.48
N GLY A 396 -6.12 -6.60 -12.60
CA GLY A 396 -5.97 -8.02 -12.96
C GLY A 396 -6.33 -8.93 -11.80
N PRO A 397 -7.04 -10.04 -12.04
CA PRO A 397 -7.34 -11.05 -11.03
C PRO A 397 -6.07 -11.60 -10.36
N PRO A 398 -6.19 -12.30 -9.22
CA PRO A 398 -5.09 -13.06 -8.64
C PRO A 398 -4.48 -14.03 -9.67
N GLY A 399 -3.15 -14.20 -9.65
CA GLY A 399 -2.45 -15.11 -10.56
C GLY A 399 -2.15 -14.55 -11.97
N THR A 400 -2.57 -13.33 -12.32
CA THR A 400 -2.32 -12.73 -13.64
C THR A 400 -0.91 -12.17 -13.83
N GLY A 401 0.03 -12.45 -12.92
CA GLY A 401 1.44 -12.06 -13.07
C GLY A 401 1.74 -10.57 -12.81
N LYS A 402 0.94 -9.90 -11.98
CA LYS A 402 1.23 -8.50 -11.55
C LYS A 402 2.63 -8.34 -10.94
N THR A 403 3.08 -9.32 -10.17
CA THR A 403 4.43 -9.33 -9.59
C THR A 403 5.53 -9.42 -10.66
N THR A 404 5.27 -10.15 -11.76
CA THR A 404 6.21 -10.24 -12.89
C THR A 404 6.34 -8.89 -13.60
N GLN A 405 5.23 -8.17 -13.80
CA GLN A 405 5.24 -6.80 -14.33
C GLN A 405 6.05 -5.85 -13.44
N LEU A 406 5.89 -5.95 -12.10
CA LEU A 406 6.61 -5.12 -11.15
C LEU A 406 8.13 -5.27 -11.29
N ARG A 407 8.63 -6.49 -11.51
CA ARG A 407 10.07 -6.72 -11.73
C ARG A 407 10.58 -5.99 -12.97
N ASP A 408 9.84 -6.03 -14.08
CA ASP A 408 10.20 -5.31 -15.31
C ASP A 408 10.14 -3.78 -15.12
N LEU A 409 9.17 -3.27 -14.35
CA LEU A 409 9.12 -1.84 -13.99
C LEU A 409 10.35 -1.43 -13.17
N ILE A 410 10.73 -2.24 -12.17
CA ILE A 410 11.93 -1.99 -11.35
C ILE A 410 13.19 -1.96 -12.24
N ALA A 411 13.33 -2.92 -13.15
CA ALA A 411 14.46 -2.95 -14.08
C ALA A 411 14.46 -1.72 -15.01
N GLY A 412 13.30 -1.30 -15.51
CA GLY A 412 13.15 -0.10 -16.31
C GLY A 412 13.59 1.16 -15.57
N VAL A 413 13.10 1.36 -14.34
CA VAL A 413 13.47 2.51 -13.49
C VAL A 413 14.96 2.51 -13.15
N LEU A 414 15.55 1.36 -12.84
CA LEU A 414 16.99 1.22 -12.58
C LEU A 414 17.83 1.64 -13.79
N VAL A 415 17.45 1.21 -14.99
CA VAL A 415 18.18 1.57 -16.21
C VAL A 415 18.00 3.05 -16.53
N LEU A 416 16.81 3.63 -16.34
CA LEU A 416 16.61 5.08 -16.46
C LEU A 416 17.53 5.86 -15.51
N ARG A 417 17.65 5.44 -14.25
CA ARG A 417 18.60 6.03 -13.30
C ARG A 417 20.05 5.86 -13.75
N ALA A 418 20.41 4.68 -14.25
CA ALA A 418 21.76 4.42 -14.77
C ALA A 418 22.09 5.30 -15.97
N GLN A 419 21.13 5.58 -16.85
CA GLN A 419 21.30 6.54 -17.95
C GLN A 419 21.63 7.94 -17.43
N ARG A 420 20.94 8.41 -16.38
CA ARG A 420 21.26 9.72 -15.75
C ARG A 420 22.66 9.69 -15.11
N LEU A 421 23.01 8.61 -14.40
CA LEU A 421 24.36 8.45 -13.85
C LEU A 421 25.43 8.47 -14.95
N ALA A 422 25.21 7.82 -16.08
CA ALA A 422 26.16 7.75 -17.18
C ALA A 422 26.39 9.12 -17.90
N THR A 423 25.58 10.13 -17.62
CA THR A 423 25.84 11.50 -18.10
C THR A 423 26.84 12.26 -17.25
N LEU A 424 27.11 11.80 -16.02
CA LEU A 424 28.03 12.48 -15.10
C LEU A 424 29.48 12.27 -15.53
N THR A 425 30.27 13.31 -15.45
CA THR A 425 31.71 13.27 -15.78
C THR A 425 32.53 12.48 -14.76
N HIS A 426 32.08 12.48 -13.49
CA HIS A 426 32.70 11.76 -12.37
C HIS A 426 31.67 11.47 -11.28
N PRO A 427 31.90 10.47 -10.42
CA PRO A 427 30.90 10.05 -9.39
C PRO A 427 30.51 11.15 -8.42
N THR A 428 31.45 12.03 -8.06
CA THR A 428 31.20 13.11 -7.09
C THR A 428 30.24 14.17 -7.61
N ALA A 429 30.04 14.27 -8.93
CA ALA A 429 29.03 15.13 -9.53
C ALA A 429 27.60 14.72 -9.20
N ALA A 430 27.43 13.52 -8.64
CA ALA A 430 26.12 13.04 -8.15
C ALA A 430 25.65 13.78 -6.88
N PHE A 431 26.54 14.48 -6.15
CA PHE A 431 26.26 15.11 -4.86
C PHE A 431 26.60 16.61 -4.93
N THR A 432 25.78 17.34 -5.65
CA THR A 432 25.94 18.79 -5.91
C THR A 432 24.90 19.65 -5.19
N GLY A 433 23.95 19.02 -4.50
CA GLY A 433 22.93 19.71 -3.72
C GLY A 433 23.44 20.25 -2.39
N PRO A 434 22.59 20.96 -1.63
CA PRO A 434 22.93 21.46 -0.31
C PRO A 434 23.22 20.33 0.67
N THR A 435 24.05 20.60 1.66
CA THR A 435 24.32 19.69 2.77
C THR A 435 23.49 20.07 3.98
N HIS A 436 22.57 19.20 4.35
CA HIS A 436 21.77 19.32 5.57
C HIS A 436 22.52 18.75 6.76
N ARG A 437 22.48 19.45 7.87
CA ARG A 437 23.14 19.03 9.12
C ARG A 437 22.14 19.12 10.26
N TRP A 438 22.12 18.10 11.10
CA TRP A 438 21.30 18.07 12.31
C TRP A 438 21.98 17.25 13.40
N THR A 439 21.53 17.45 14.62
CA THR A 439 21.99 16.70 15.79
C THR A 439 20.82 15.89 16.34
N THR A 440 21.07 14.63 16.71
CA THR A 440 20.11 13.78 17.42
C THR A 440 20.82 13.19 18.62
N GLY A 441 20.52 13.67 19.83
CA GLY A 441 21.30 13.41 21.02
C GLY A 441 22.77 13.84 20.80
N HIS A 442 23.72 12.97 21.08
CA HIS A 442 25.16 13.24 20.85
C HIS A 442 25.65 13.00 19.42
N LEU A 443 24.77 12.66 18.49
CA LEU A 443 25.15 12.30 17.12
C LEU A 443 24.96 13.47 16.15
N HIS A 444 26.06 14.04 15.69
CA HIS A 444 26.05 14.97 14.56
C HIS A 444 25.86 14.21 13.26
N ARG A 445 24.87 14.60 12.50
CA ARG A 445 24.52 13.96 11.23
C ARG A 445 24.57 14.97 10.10
N SER A 446 24.97 14.51 8.93
CA SER A 446 24.94 15.32 7.73
C SER A 446 24.57 14.46 6.53
N VAL A 447 23.83 15.04 5.61
CA VAL A 447 23.51 14.44 4.32
C VAL A 447 23.63 15.50 3.24
N CYS A 448 24.29 15.16 2.15
CA CYS A 448 24.33 15.98 0.95
C CYS A 448 23.23 15.52 0.00
N GLU A 449 22.44 16.44 -0.50
CA GLU A 449 21.42 16.11 -1.50
C GLU A 449 22.08 15.65 -2.79
N PRO A 450 21.54 14.60 -3.43
CA PRO A 450 21.97 14.23 -4.76
C PRO A 450 21.58 15.31 -5.78
N ALA A 451 22.26 15.30 -6.93
CA ALA A 451 21.86 16.13 -8.06
C ALA A 451 20.38 15.86 -8.42
N THR A 452 19.62 16.91 -8.71
CA THR A 452 18.16 16.81 -8.98
C THR A 452 17.81 15.82 -10.09
N THR A 453 18.71 15.63 -11.06
CA THR A 453 18.57 14.64 -12.14
C THR A 453 18.63 13.19 -11.67
N LEU A 454 19.06 12.93 -10.43
CA LEU A 454 19.17 11.59 -9.82
C LEU A 454 18.10 11.31 -8.77
N VAL A 455 17.21 12.27 -8.51
CA VAL A 455 16.09 12.15 -7.56
C VAL A 455 14.85 11.60 -8.27
N GLY A 456 14.02 10.84 -7.56
CA GLY A 456 12.74 10.34 -8.07
C GLY A 456 12.80 8.91 -8.65
N PHE A 457 13.91 8.20 -8.45
CA PHE A 457 14.07 6.81 -8.85
C PHE A 457 13.88 5.81 -7.70
N GLU A 458 13.60 6.31 -6.51
CA GLU A 458 13.28 5.51 -5.34
C GLU A 458 11.90 4.87 -5.51
N MET A 459 11.80 3.57 -5.16
CA MET A 459 10.58 2.80 -5.33
C MET A 459 10.07 2.31 -3.99
N VAL A 460 8.80 2.60 -3.68
CA VAL A 460 8.11 2.09 -2.51
C VAL A 460 6.99 1.17 -2.97
N VAL A 461 7.02 -0.08 -2.48
CA VAL A 461 5.95 -1.06 -2.72
C VAL A 461 5.13 -1.18 -1.45
N ALA A 462 3.85 -0.85 -1.53
CA ALA A 462 2.91 -0.94 -0.41
C ALA A 462 1.77 -1.91 -0.73
N SER A 463 1.28 -2.62 0.29
CA SER A 463 0.12 -3.50 0.17
C SER A 463 -0.61 -3.58 1.51
N ALA A 464 -1.91 -3.82 1.48
CA ALA A 464 -2.68 -4.16 2.67
C ALA A 464 -2.27 -5.53 3.28
N ASN A 465 -1.59 -6.38 2.51
CA ASN A 465 -1.06 -7.67 2.97
C ASN A 465 0.46 -7.59 3.14
N ASN A 466 0.92 -7.51 4.38
CA ASN A 466 2.35 -7.46 4.72
C ASN A 466 3.14 -8.66 4.17
N GLY A 467 2.58 -9.87 4.19
CA GLY A 467 3.23 -11.05 3.66
C GLY A 467 3.49 -10.98 2.14
N ALA A 468 2.57 -10.38 1.39
CA ALA A 468 2.75 -10.20 -0.04
C ALA A 468 3.90 -9.24 -0.37
N VAL A 469 4.00 -8.13 0.35
CA VAL A 469 5.12 -7.16 0.19
C VAL A 469 6.44 -7.78 0.62
N GLU A 470 6.45 -8.50 1.73
CA GLU A 470 7.66 -9.18 2.21
C GLU A 470 8.18 -10.19 1.20
N ASN A 471 7.29 -11.02 0.63
CA ASN A 471 7.66 -11.99 -0.41
C ASN A 471 8.25 -11.31 -1.64
N VAL A 472 7.62 -10.27 -2.16
CA VAL A 472 8.14 -9.51 -3.32
C VAL A 472 9.51 -8.91 -2.99
N SER A 473 9.64 -8.28 -1.83
CA SER A 473 10.89 -7.62 -1.42
C SER A 473 12.05 -8.61 -1.22
N ARG A 474 11.76 -9.84 -0.79
CA ARG A 474 12.77 -10.92 -0.68
C ARG A 474 13.13 -11.53 -2.03
N GLN A 475 12.14 -11.74 -2.91
CA GLN A 475 12.36 -12.35 -4.22
C GLN A 475 13.20 -11.49 -5.17
N ILE A 476 13.17 -10.16 -5.06
CA ILE A 476 13.94 -9.27 -5.93
C ILE A 476 15.45 -9.47 -5.76
N PRO A 477 16.05 -9.48 -4.55
CA PRO A 477 17.49 -9.70 -4.37
C PRO A 477 17.94 -11.17 -4.51
N GLU A 478 17.03 -12.16 -4.50
CA GLU A 478 17.38 -13.58 -4.59
C GLU A 478 18.05 -13.94 -5.93
N LEU A 479 19.14 -14.71 -5.87
CA LEU A 479 19.86 -15.15 -7.06
C LEU A 479 18.98 -16.01 -8.00
N GLU A 480 18.06 -16.79 -7.44
CA GLU A 480 17.14 -17.65 -8.20
C GLU A 480 16.09 -16.86 -9.00
N SER A 481 15.89 -15.59 -8.67
CA SER A 481 14.98 -14.70 -9.43
C SER A 481 15.53 -14.27 -10.77
N VAL A 482 16.83 -14.51 -11.00
CA VAL A 482 17.55 -14.21 -12.24
C VAL A 482 17.77 -15.51 -13.03
N ASP A 483 17.57 -15.45 -14.33
CA ASP A 483 17.84 -16.58 -15.23
C ASP A 483 19.30 -17.03 -15.14
N GLU A 484 19.54 -18.33 -15.25
CA GLU A 484 20.86 -18.93 -15.10
C GLU A 484 21.90 -18.32 -16.04
N ALA A 485 21.48 -17.99 -17.26
CA ALA A 485 22.35 -17.36 -18.26
C ALA A 485 22.91 -16.00 -17.83
N TRP A 486 22.26 -15.32 -16.89
CA TRP A 486 22.65 -13.98 -16.41
C TRP A 486 23.27 -13.99 -15.01
N ARG A 487 23.16 -15.09 -14.25
CA ARG A 487 23.62 -15.15 -12.84
C ARG A 487 25.09 -14.81 -12.66
N ALA A 488 25.95 -15.23 -13.57
CA ALA A 488 27.39 -14.93 -13.50
C ALA A 488 27.69 -13.43 -13.63
N GLN A 489 26.81 -12.66 -14.27
CA GLN A 489 26.96 -11.21 -14.47
C GLN A 489 26.17 -10.39 -13.46
N ALA A 490 25.18 -11.00 -12.78
CA ALA A 490 24.34 -10.38 -11.79
C ALA A 490 25.07 -10.22 -10.46
N SER A 491 25.68 -9.06 -10.24
CA SER A 491 26.47 -8.76 -9.03
C SER A 491 26.33 -7.29 -8.65
N TYR A 492 25.43 -7.01 -7.69
CA TYR A 492 25.20 -5.68 -7.14
C TYR A 492 25.16 -5.74 -5.62
N PHE A 493 26.29 -5.65 -4.96
CA PHE A 493 26.45 -5.85 -3.50
C PHE A 493 25.84 -7.19 -3.01
N PRO A 494 26.23 -8.33 -3.59
CA PRO A 494 25.62 -9.63 -3.28
C PRO A 494 25.80 -10.01 -1.81
N ASP A 495 26.94 -9.69 -1.18
CA ASP A 495 27.18 -9.98 0.23
C ASP A 495 26.22 -9.22 1.15
N GLN A 496 25.93 -7.96 0.87
CA GLN A 496 24.94 -7.16 1.59
C GLN A 496 23.52 -7.64 1.30
N GLY A 497 23.24 -8.09 0.08
CA GLY A 497 21.99 -8.74 -0.28
C GLY A 497 21.73 -10.01 0.54
N ARG A 498 22.73 -10.83 0.78
CA ARG A 498 22.65 -12.03 1.63
C ARG A 498 22.30 -11.69 3.08
N LEU A 499 22.75 -10.54 3.60
CA LEU A 499 22.40 -10.07 4.94
C LEU A 499 20.91 -9.70 5.04
N ILE A 500 20.32 -9.19 3.96
CA ILE A 500 18.88 -8.92 3.87
C ILE A 500 18.08 -10.23 3.85
N LEU A 501 18.60 -11.26 3.19
CA LEU A 501 17.92 -12.54 2.93
C LEU A 501 18.20 -13.63 3.98
N ASP A 502 18.66 -13.30 5.17
CA ASP A 502 18.95 -14.28 6.22
C ASP A 502 20.00 -15.34 5.81
N GLY A 503 20.93 -14.97 4.94
CA GLY A 503 22.00 -15.83 4.44
C GLY A 503 21.71 -16.59 3.15
N ALA A 504 20.49 -16.46 2.57
CA ALA A 504 20.20 -17.02 1.25
C ALA A 504 21.03 -16.32 0.15
N GLN A 505 21.25 -16.99 -0.96
CA GLN A 505 22.04 -16.44 -2.07
C GLN A 505 21.34 -15.24 -2.70
N ALA A 506 22.07 -14.14 -2.81
CA ALA A 506 21.61 -12.90 -3.42
C ALA A 506 22.48 -12.53 -4.62
N TRP A 507 21.87 -11.95 -5.64
CA TRP A 507 22.58 -11.30 -6.72
C TRP A 507 22.77 -9.79 -6.43
N GLY A 508 21.92 -9.23 -5.55
CA GLY A 508 21.98 -7.80 -5.30
C GLY A 508 21.26 -7.32 -4.06
N ALA A 509 21.61 -6.14 -3.61
CA ALA A 509 20.97 -5.42 -2.51
C ALA A 509 20.03 -4.34 -3.05
N LEU A 510 19.00 -4.72 -3.84
CA LEU A 510 18.09 -3.78 -4.51
C LEU A 510 16.78 -3.53 -3.76
N ALA A 511 16.34 -4.44 -2.92
CA ALA A 511 15.10 -4.33 -2.20
C ALA A 511 15.24 -4.92 -0.80
N ALA A 512 14.46 -4.40 0.13
CA ALA A 512 14.38 -4.91 1.50
C ALA A 512 12.94 -4.85 2.01
N PRO A 513 12.49 -5.84 2.79
CA PRO A 513 11.22 -5.79 3.47
C PRO A 513 11.29 -4.79 4.63
N LEU A 514 10.49 -3.72 4.60
CA LEU A 514 10.48 -2.64 5.60
C LEU A 514 9.08 -2.40 6.20
N GLY A 515 8.10 -3.24 5.85
CA GLY A 515 6.69 -3.03 6.15
C GLY A 515 6.34 -3.07 7.65
N ASN A 516 7.16 -3.67 8.50
CA ASN A 516 6.94 -3.69 9.94
C ASN A 516 8.20 -3.30 10.72
N ARG A 517 8.05 -3.02 12.02
CA ARG A 517 9.17 -2.59 12.87
C ARG A 517 10.27 -3.65 12.97
N GLY A 518 9.90 -4.93 13.06
CA GLY A 518 10.87 -6.04 13.13
C GLY A 518 11.75 -6.06 11.88
N ASN A 519 11.16 -6.00 10.70
CA ASN A 519 11.87 -5.98 9.44
C ASN A 519 12.80 -4.75 9.32
N ARG A 520 12.35 -3.57 9.77
CA ARG A 520 13.20 -2.36 9.79
C ARG A 520 14.38 -2.49 10.74
N GLN A 521 14.19 -3.12 11.89
CA GLN A 521 15.28 -3.40 12.84
C GLN A 521 16.26 -4.43 12.28
N ASP A 522 15.76 -5.51 11.68
CA ASP A 522 16.60 -6.53 11.06
C ASP A 522 17.41 -5.94 9.88
N PHE A 523 16.80 -5.11 9.06
CA PHE A 523 17.50 -4.37 8.01
C PHE A 523 18.60 -3.48 8.57
N ARG A 524 18.32 -2.68 9.61
CA ARG A 524 19.31 -1.85 10.28
C ARG A 524 20.45 -2.69 10.87
N ASP A 525 20.13 -3.74 11.62
CA ASP A 525 21.11 -4.49 12.40
C ASP A 525 21.97 -5.38 11.49
N ARG A 526 21.39 -6.01 10.46
CA ARG A 526 22.09 -6.91 9.55
C ARG A 526 22.71 -6.18 8.35
N TYR A 527 21.87 -5.52 7.55
CA TYR A 527 22.34 -4.87 6.33
C TYR A 527 23.25 -3.68 6.62
N TRP A 528 22.84 -2.80 7.54
CA TRP A 528 23.59 -1.58 7.82
C TRP A 528 24.80 -1.84 8.72
N PHE A 529 24.63 -2.55 9.84
CA PHE A 529 25.70 -2.79 10.83
C PHE A 529 26.44 -4.13 10.63
N GLY A 530 25.91 -5.09 9.89
CA GLY A 530 26.54 -6.41 9.70
C GLY A 530 26.48 -7.30 10.94
N THR A 531 25.60 -7.04 11.90
CA THR A 531 25.50 -7.81 13.14
C THR A 531 24.51 -8.97 12.96
N ASP A 532 25.01 -10.20 13.06
CA ASP A 532 24.18 -11.41 13.13
C ASP A 532 23.55 -11.55 14.53
N ARG A 533 22.25 -11.79 14.60
CA ARG A 533 21.55 -12.17 15.84
C ARG A 533 22.18 -13.40 16.51
N GLU A 534 22.75 -14.32 15.74
CA GLU A 534 23.42 -15.53 16.25
C GLU A 534 24.68 -15.22 17.06
N LYS A 535 25.41 -14.15 16.76
CA LYS A 535 26.58 -13.76 17.55
C LYS A 535 26.19 -13.16 18.90
N GLN A 536 25.04 -12.53 19.02
CA GLN A 536 24.54 -12.03 20.32
C GLN A 536 24.03 -13.16 21.21
N SER A 537 23.40 -14.20 20.64
CA SER A 537 22.96 -15.38 21.37
C SER A 537 24.12 -16.32 21.71
N ALA A 538 25.15 -16.45 20.87
CA ALA A 538 26.37 -17.26 21.15
C ALA A 538 27.27 -16.60 22.19
N SER A 539 27.36 -15.26 22.21
CA SER A 539 28.10 -14.55 23.30
C SER A 539 27.40 -14.66 24.65
N ALA A 540 26.09 -14.81 24.67
CA ALA A 540 25.32 -15.06 25.90
C ALA A 540 25.32 -16.53 26.32
N ALA A 541 25.62 -17.47 25.43
CA ALA A 541 25.61 -18.93 25.68
C ALA A 541 26.98 -19.49 26.09
N ASN A 542 28.08 -18.77 25.95
CA ASN A 542 29.46 -19.24 26.26
C ASN A 542 29.80 -19.26 27.75
N GLY A 543 28.81 -19.20 28.62
CA GLY A 543 29.00 -19.23 30.07
C GLY A 543 28.81 -20.57 30.80
N ARG A 544 28.41 -21.69 30.14
CA ARG A 544 28.30 -22.99 30.83
C ARG A 544 28.36 -24.20 29.86
N PRO A 545 29.10 -25.28 30.23
CA PRO A 545 29.13 -26.53 29.44
C PRO A 545 27.81 -27.32 29.63
N ARG A 546 27.17 -27.71 28.52
CA ARG A 546 26.03 -28.60 28.51
C ARG A 546 26.48 -30.06 28.50
N ASN A 547 26.30 -30.76 29.61
CA ASN A 547 26.17 -32.21 29.64
C ASN A 547 24.68 -32.57 29.44
N GLY A 548 24.38 -33.40 28.47
CA GLY A 548 23.03 -33.94 28.30
C GLY A 548 22.83 -34.68 26.97
N SER A 549 22.56 -35.96 27.07
CA SER A 549 22.43 -37.03 26.10
C SER A 549 21.45 -36.80 24.94
N PRO A 550 21.57 -37.56 23.81
CA PRO A 550 20.78 -37.34 22.58
C PRO A 550 19.41 -37.96 22.70
N ARG A 551 18.38 -37.26 22.23
CA ARG A 551 17.05 -37.81 21.94
C ARG A 551 16.82 -37.86 20.44
N ASN A 552 16.47 -39.06 19.99
CA ASN A 552 16.08 -39.44 18.62
C ASN A 552 14.93 -38.58 18.07
N GLY A 553 15.13 -38.06 16.89
CA GLY A 553 14.10 -37.43 16.07
C GLY A 553 14.48 -37.46 14.60
N SER A 554 13.64 -37.98 13.75
CA SER A 554 13.78 -38.34 12.34
C SER A 554 14.38 -37.23 11.43
N PRO A 555 15.05 -37.60 10.34
CA PRO A 555 15.81 -36.68 9.52
C PRO A 555 14.90 -35.84 8.61
N ARG A 556 14.96 -34.53 8.75
CA ARG A 556 14.51 -33.59 7.72
C ARG A 556 15.65 -33.41 6.72
N THR A 557 15.41 -33.87 5.52
CA THR A 557 16.25 -33.74 4.33
C THR A 557 16.46 -32.24 3.99
N GLY A 558 17.72 -31.87 3.74
CA GLY A 558 18.10 -30.62 3.10
C GLY A 558 18.78 -29.59 4.00
N THR A 559 19.92 -29.96 4.59
CA THR A 559 20.82 -28.97 5.22
C THR A 559 21.80 -28.47 4.16
N VAL A 560 21.54 -27.28 3.61
CA VAL A 560 22.55 -26.52 2.85
C VAL A 560 23.65 -26.10 3.83
N PRO A 561 24.96 -26.23 3.51
CA PRO A 561 26.04 -25.82 4.40
C PRO A 561 25.97 -24.31 4.69
N ARG A 562 25.77 -23.94 5.95
CA ARG A 562 25.87 -22.55 6.39
C ARG A 562 27.33 -22.11 6.31
N VAL A 563 27.62 -21.24 5.37
CA VAL A 563 28.95 -20.59 5.29
C VAL A 563 29.01 -19.53 6.38
N SER A 564 29.82 -19.80 7.41
CA SER A 564 30.16 -18.86 8.49
C SER A 564 31.08 -17.76 7.94
N GLY A 565 30.51 -16.77 7.26
CA GLY A 565 31.20 -15.54 6.90
C GLY A 565 30.67 -14.40 7.75
N SER A 566 31.52 -13.71 8.53
CA SER A 566 31.16 -12.45 9.17
C SER A 566 30.85 -11.42 8.09
N GLY A 567 29.57 -11.31 7.71
CA GLY A 567 29.12 -10.36 6.68
C GLY A 567 29.40 -8.93 7.13
N GLN A 568 30.19 -8.22 6.34
CA GLN A 568 30.44 -6.79 6.57
C GLN A 568 29.20 -6.00 6.17
N GLY A 569 28.65 -5.19 7.12
CA GLY A 569 27.52 -4.33 6.85
C GLY A 569 27.82 -3.23 5.83
N MET A 570 26.78 -2.66 5.23
CA MET A 570 26.91 -1.58 4.26
C MET A 570 27.66 -0.37 4.82
N ARG A 571 27.44 -0.03 6.09
CA ARG A 571 28.15 1.07 6.77
C ARG A 571 29.67 0.92 6.69
N ASP A 572 30.18 -0.27 6.98
CA ASP A 572 31.62 -0.51 7.03
C ASP A 572 32.22 -0.63 5.61
N LEU A 573 31.44 -1.10 4.65
CA LEU A 573 31.78 -1.02 3.23
C LEU A 573 31.94 0.43 2.78
N LEU A 574 30.96 1.29 3.08
CA LEU A 574 30.98 2.71 2.72
C LEU A 574 32.14 3.45 3.38
N LYS A 575 32.46 3.16 4.65
CA LYS A 575 33.63 3.72 5.33
C LYS A 575 34.94 3.37 4.62
N ARG A 576 35.11 2.12 4.18
CA ARG A 576 36.30 1.70 3.42
C ARG A 576 36.42 2.41 2.08
N VAL A 577 35.29 2.48 1.36
CA VAL A 577 35.25 3.16 0.04
C VAL A 577 35.55 4.66 0.20
N ALA A 578 35.04 5.29 1.26
CA ALA A 578 35.29 6.71 1.54
C ALA A 578 36.77 7.02 1.87
N GLN A 579 37.55 6.03 2.31
CA GLN A 579 38.99 6.17 2.55
C GLN A 579 39.84 6.04 1.27
N GLN A 580 39.24 5.58 0.18
CA GLN A 580 39.92 5.41 -1.12
C GLN A 580 39.66 6.62 -2.01
N PRO A 581 40.66 7.11 -2.75
CA PRO A 581 40.40 8.15 -3.74
C PRO A 581 39.43 7.63 -4.81
N PRO A 582 38.57 8.50 -5.36
CA PRO A 582 37.63 8.08 -6.42
C PRO A 582 38.39 7.55 -7.64
N ASP A 583 38.11 6.30 -8.02
CA ASP A 583 38.71 5.71 -9.22
C ASP A 583 37.94 6.16 -10.48
N GLN A 584 38.47 7.20 -11.09
CA GLN A 584 37.93 7.73 -12.35
C GLN A 584 38.09 6.77 -13.55
N GLY A 585 39.06 5.87 -13.51
CA GLY A 585 39.27 4.84 -14.53
C GLY A 585 38.13 3.81 -14.47
N ALA A 586 37.85 3.31 -13.28
CA ALA A 586 36.74 2.39 -13.04
C ALA A 586 35.38 3.02 -13.41
N TRP A 587 35.16 4.30 -13.06
CA TRP A 587 33.95 5.02 -13.44
C TRP A 587 33.77 5.07 -14.96
N ARG A 588 34.80 5.53 -15.70
CA ARG A 588 34.72 5.59 -17.16
C ARG A 588 34.50 4.22 -17.79
N THR A 589 35.14 3.18 -17.26
CA THR A 589 34.98 1.82 -17.73
C THR A 589 33.51 1.35 -17.51
N ALA A 590 32.94 1.62 -16.34
CA ALA A 590 31.54 1.27 -16.04
C ALA A 590 30.56 2.01 -16.98
N VAL A 591 30.75 3.30 -17.19
CA VAL A 591 29.94 4.12 -18.11
C VAL A 591 30.05 3.60 -19.55
N ASN A 592 31.24 3.24 -20.01
CA ASN A 592 31.45 2.74 -21.37
C ASN A 592 30.76 1.38 -21.56
N ARG A 593 30.88 0.46 -20.61
CA ARG A 593 30.18 -0.83 -20.62
C ARG A 593 28.67 -0.66 -20.64
N PHE A 594 28.15 0.26 -19.82
CA PHE A 594 26.72 0.57 -19.81
C PHE A 594 26.25 1.10 -21.17
N ARG A 595 26.94 2.07 -21.75
CA ARG A 595 26.62 2.65 -23.07
C ARG A 595 26.74 1.62 -24.21
N GLU A 596 27.66 0.68 -24.11
CA GLU A 596 27.78 -0.41 -25.04
C GLU A 596 26.57 -1.35 -24.97
N ALA A 597 26.18 -1.76 -23.77
CA ALA A 597 24.98 -2.57 -23.56
C ALA A 597 23.70 -1.82 -24.03
N GLU A 598 23.59 -0.55 -23.74
CA GLU A 598 22.48 0.30 -24.21
C GLU A 598 22.40 0.34 -25.74
N ARG A 599 23.55 0.53 -26.44
CA ARG A 599 23.61 0.52 -27.91
C ARG A 599 23.22 -0.84 -28.48
N ALA A 600 23.66 -1.94 -27.85
CA ALA A 600 23.29 -3.30 -28.27
C ALA A 600 21.78 -3.53 -28.18
N VAL A 601 21.14 -3.11 -27.09
CA VAL A 601 19.67 -3.23 -26.94
C VAL A 601 18.94 -2.36 -27.97
N ARG A 602 19.39 -1.13 -28.23
CA ARG A 602 18.81 -0.26 -29.27
C ARG A 602 18.92 -0.90 -30.65
N ALA A 603 20.08 -1.42 -31.01
CA ALA A 603 20.28 -2.12 -32.29
C ALA A 603 19.33 -3.30 -32.48
N LEU A 604 19.12 -4.12 -31.41
CA LEU A 604 18.13 -5.22 -31.45
C LEU A 604 16.68 -4.73 -31.61
N ARG A 605 16.34 -3.59 -31.04
CA ARG A 605 15.01 -2.96 -31.24
C ARG A 605 14.84 -2.50 -32.68
N ASP A 606 15.85 -1.81 -33.22
CA ASP A 606 15.85 -1.27 -34.58
C ASP A 606 15.79 -2.41 -35.62
N GLU A 607 16.49 -3.51 -35.41
CA GLU A 607 16.45 -4.71 -36.26
C GLU A 607 15.05 -5.33 -36.32
N ARG A 608 14.32 -5.33 -35.20
CA ARG A 608 12.98 -5.96 -35.10
C ARG A 608 11.83 -5.02 -35.48
N GLN A 609 12.04 -3.73 -35.47
CA GLN A 609 10.99 -2.74 -35.73
C GLN A 609 10.33 -2.86 -37.10
N PRO A 610 11.04 -3.13 -38.22
CA PRO A 610 10.41 -3.31 -39.53
C PRO A 610 9.43 -4.48 -39.55
N ALA A 611 9.78 -5.62 -38.91
CA ALA A 611 8.89 -6.79 -38.82
C ALA A 611 7.62 -6.46 -38.02
N ALA A 612 7.74 -5.69 -36.90
CA ALA A 612 6.59 -5.28 -36.12
C ALA A 612 5.66 -4.34 -36.90
N ARG A 613 6.23 -3.39 -37.69
CA ARG A 613 5.46 -2.53 -38.58
C ARG A 613 4.71 -3.33 -39.65
N ALA A 614 5.40 -4.26 -40.30
CA ALA A 614 4.79 -5.13 -41.30
C ALA A 614 3.63 -5.97 -40.69
N LEU A 615 3.81 -6.49 -39.47
CA LEU A 615 2.74 -7.20 -38.75
C LEU A 615 1.51 -6.32 -38.48
N ARG A 616 1.72 -5.05 -38.13
CA ARG A 616 0.63 -4.09 -37.91
C ARG A 616 -0.13 -3.77 -39.17
N GLU A 617 0.56 -3.67 -40.31
CA GLU A 617 0.00 -3.37 -41.63
C GLU A 617 -0.68 -4.59 -42.26
N LEU A 618 -0.31 -5.79 -41.84
CA LEU A 618 -0.82 -7.05 -42.41
C LEU A 618 -2.35 -7.16 -42.50
N PRO A 619 -3.15 -6.78 -41.47
CA PRO A 619 -4.60 -6.85 -41.56
C PRO A 619 -5.19 -5.92 -42.67
N GLY A 620 -4.61 -4.74 -42.82
CA GLY A 620 -4.98 -3.80 -43.90
C GLY A 620 -4.62 -4.34 -45.28
N ALA A 621 -3.42 -4.90 -45.44
CA ALA A 621 -2.99 -5.53 -46.67
C ALA A 621 -3.85 -6.76 -47.01
N GLN A 622 -4.19 -7.61 -46.03
CA GLN A 622 -5.10 -8.75 -46.23
C GLN A 622 -6.51 -8.29 -46.63
N TRP A 623 -7.01 -7.21 -46.03
CA TRP A 623 -8.30 -6.62 -46.42
C TRP A 623 -8.24 -6.10 -47.85
N ALA A 624 -7.20 -5.36 -48.24
CA ALA A 624 -7.01 -4.84 -49.58
C ALA A 624 -6.96 -5.97 -50.64
N VAL A 625 -6.25 -7.06 -50.33
CA VAL A 625 -6.21 -8.25 -51.20
C VAL A 625 -7.59 -8.88 -51.35
N ARG A 626 -8.34 -9.08 -50.28
CA ARG A 626 -9.72 -9.61 -50.36
C ARG A 626 -10.63 -8.72 -51.17
N THR A 627 -10.60 -7.42 -50.89
CA THR A 627 -11.43 -6.44 -51.64
C THR A 627 -11.06 -6.42 -53.12
N GLY A 628 -9.75 -6.50 -53.43
CA GLY A 628 -9.29 -6.63 -54.83
C GLY A 628 -9.74 -7.94 -55.50
N GLN A 629 -9.71 -9.06 -54.77
CA GLN A 629 -10.21 -10.35 -55.26
C GLN A 629 -11.72 -10.31 -55.51
N ASP A 630 -12.49 -9.71 -54.61
CA ASP A 630 -13.95 -9.57 -54.80
C ASP A 630 -14.26 -8.66 -55.96
N ALA A 631 -13.57 -7.53 -56.11
CA ALA A 631 -13.72 -6.64 -57.29
C ALA A 631 -13.32 -7.33 -58.59
N ALA A 632 -12.28 -8.16 -58.61
CA ALA A 632 -11.90 -8.96 -59.77
C ALA A 632 -12.96 -10.00 -60.12
N ARG A 633 -13.56 -10.69 -59.13
CA ARG A 633 -14.67 -11.62 -59.33
C ARG A 633 -15.91 -10.93 -59.95
N ASP A 634 -16.26 -9.77 -59.41
CA ASP A 634 -17.36 -8.97 -59.92
C ASP A 634 -17.11 -8.48 -61.34
N ALA A 635 -15.86 -8.11 -61.66
CA ALA A 635 -15.48 -7.72 -63.03
C ALA A 635 -15.54 -8.91 -64.00
N ASP A 636 -15.06 -10.10 -63.58
CA ASP A 636 -15.16 -11.33 -64.36
C ASP A 636 -16.60 -11.76 -64.61
N GLN A 637 -17.47 -11.67 -63.59
CA GLN A 637 -18.91 -11.92 -63.74
C GLN A 637 -19.56 -10.95 -64.75
N ARG A 638 -19.25 -9.66 -64.63
CA ARG A 638 -19.76 -8.65 -65.61
C ARG A 638 -19.23 -8.93 -67.02
N HIS A 639 -17.96 -9.30 -67.16
CA HIS A 639 -17.39 -9.66 -68.46
C HIS A 639 -18.05 -10.90 -69.03
N ARG A 640 -18.29 -11.96 -68.27
CA ARG A 640 -19.03 -13.15 -68.71
C ARG A 640 -20.47 -12.81 -69.14
N ALA A 641 -21.15 -11.98 -68.34
CA ALA A 641 -22.50 -11.55 -68.66
C ALA A 641 -22.53 -10.73 -69.97
N THR A 642 -21.55 -9.85 -70.19
CA THR A 642 -21.42 -9.08 -71.45
C THR A 642 -21.10 -9.97 -72.62
N LEU A 643 -20.23 -10.97 -72.51
CA LEU A 643 -19.93 -11.95 -73.53
C LEU A 643 -21.17 -12.78 -73.88
N ALA A 644 -21.94 -13.24 -72.90
CA ALA A 644 -23.18 -13.97 -73.09
C ALA A 644 -24.23 -13.11 -73.87
N ALA A 645 -24.36 -11.84 -73.44
CA ALA A 645 -25.26 -10.88 -74.14
C ALA A 645 -24.82 -10.59 -75.60
N LEU A 646 -23.47 -10.50 -75.81
CA LEU A 646 -22.92 -10.34 -77.13
C LEU A 646 -23.20 -11.58 -78.03
N THR A 647 -23.00 -12.78 -77.43
CA THR A 647 -23.32 -14.04 -78.15
C THR A 647 -24.81 -14.11 -78.53
N ASP A 648 -25.71 -13.82 -77.59
CA ASP A 648 -27.15 -13.79 -77.84
C ASP A 648 -27.51 -12.74 -78.89
N ALA A 649 -26.94 -11.55 -78.87
CA ALA A 649 -27.13 -10.50 -79.87
C ALA A 649 -26.62 -10.94 -81.26
N THR A 650 -25.47 -11.63 -81.29
CA THR A 650 -24.87 -12.16 -82.51
C THR A 650 -25.80 -13.25 -83.12
N GLU A 651 -26.31 -14.15 -82.31
CA GLU A 651 -27.26 -15.17 -82.72
C GLU A 651 -28.60 -14.55 -83.26
N ARG A 652 -29.09 -13.53 -82.56
CA ARG A 652 -30.26 -12.78 -83.03
C ARG A 652 -29.98 -12.10 -84.32
N LEU A 653 -28.80 -11.48 -84.50
CA LEU A 653 -28.44 -10.84 -85.77
C LEU A 653 -28.36 -11.87 -86.88
N ALA A 654 -27.75 -13.03 -86.70
CA ALA A 654 -27.68 -14.10 -87.65
C ALA A 654 -29.07 -14.63 -88.01
N THR A 655 -29.97 -14.72 -87.06
CA THR A 655 -31.40 -15.10 -87.29
C THR A 655 -32.10 -14.07 -88.12
N LEU A 656 -31.95 -12.79 -87.81
CA LEU A 656 -32.52 -11.68 -88.55
C LEU A 656 -32.00 -11.60 -90.02
N GLU A 657 -30.66 -11.78 -90.18
CA GLU A 657 -30.04 -11.86 -91.50
C GLU A 657 -30.58 -13.05 -92.30
N GLY A 658 -30.79 -14.21 -91.64
CA GLY A 658 -31.48 -15.35 -92.26
C GLY A 658 -32.94 -15.03 -92.68
N ASP A 659 -33.68 -14.32 -91.85
CA ASP A 659 -35.03 -13.90 -92.11
C ASP A 659 -35.10 -12.88 -93.28
N VAL A 660 -34.19 -11.89 -93.29
CA VAL A 660 -34.05 -10.92 -94.38
C VAL A 660 -33.71 -11.64 -95.68
N ARG A 661 -32.82 -12.61 -95.66
CA ARG A 661 -32.44 -13.43 -96.78
C ARG A 661 -33.66 -14.22 -97.30
N ARG A 662 -34.40 -14.91 -96.46
CA ARG A 662 -35.63 -15.63 -96.79
C ARG A 662 -36.76 -14.68 -97.35
N TRP A 663 -36.81 -13.48 -96.77
CA TRP A 663 -37.76 -12.47 -97.27
C TRP A 663 -37.37 -11.95 -98.67
N ALA A 664 -36.08 -11.68 -98.95
CA ALA A 664 -35.55 -11.27 -100.23
C ALA A 664 -35.77 -12.34 -101.30
N GLU A 665 -35.54 -13.61 -100.95
CA GLU A 665 -35.85 -14.76 -101.82
C GLU A 665 -37.33 -14.83 -102.13
N ARG A 666 -38.20 -14.72 -101.16
CA ARG A 666 -39.67 -14.68 -101.39
C ARG A 666 -40.09 -13.47 -102.22
N GLN A 667 -39.50 -12.32 -102.07
CA GLN A 667 -39.76 -11.15 -102.94
C GLN A 667 -39.26 -11.39 -104.36
N ALA A 668 -38.08 -12.02 -104.55
CA ALA A 668 -37.56 -12.36 -105.86
C ALA A 668 -38.48 -13.36 -106.60
N GLU A 669 -38.96 -14.35 -105.88
CA GLU A 669 -39.92 -15.34 -106.37
C GLU A 669 -41.30 -14.69 -106.73
N HIS A 670 -41.76 -13.80 -105.84
CA HIS A 670 -42.99 -13.01 -106.12
C HIS A 670 -42.84 -12.10 -107.31
N ARG A 671 -41.65 -11.58 -107.63
CA ARG A 671 -41.36 -10.82 -108.85
C ARG A 671 -41.31 -11.69 -110.07
N ARG A 672 -40.87 -12.96 -110.02
CA ARG A 672 -40.85 -13.93 -111.15
C ARG A 672 -42.21 -14.47 -111.45
N THR A 673 -43.11 -14.55 -110.50
CA THR A 673 -44.46 -15.14 -110.66
C THR A 673 -45.54 -14.07 -111.00
N ARG A 674 -45.21 -12.81 -111.11
CA ARG A 674 -46.15 -11.78 -111.55
C ARG A 674 -46.32 -11.91 -113.04
N PRO A 675 -47.54 -12.18 -113.55
CA PRO A 675 -47.87 -12.11 -115.06
C PRO A 675 -47.68 -10.66 -115.51
N GLY A 676 -46.97 -10.51 -116.64
CA GLY A 676 -46.66 -9.22 -117.27
C GLY A 676 -47.86 -8.34 -117.40
N ALA A 677 -47.85 -7.21 -116.86
CA ALA A 677 -48.82 -6.15 -117.13
C ALA A 677 -48.58 -5.62 -118.57
N VAL A 678 -49.50 -5.94 -119.37
CA VAL A 678 -49.60 -5.42 -120.74
C VAL A 678 -49.74 -3.89 -120.66
N HIS A 679 -48.81 -3.18 -121.25
CA HIS A 679 -48.89 -1.75 -121.44
C HIS A 679 -49.86 -1.43 -122.56
N PRO A 680 -50.86 -0.64 -122.39
CA PRO A 680 -51.58 -0.03 -123.49
C PRO A 680 -50.74 1.13 -124.03
N GLY A 681 -50.56 1.01 -125.37
CA GLY A 681 -49.81 1.96 -126.19
C GLY A 681 -50.28 3.42 -126.13
N ARG A 682 -49.36 4.26 -126.16
CA ARG A 682 -49.54 5.69 -126.44
C ARG A 682 -49.72 5.87 -127.97
N ARG A 683 -50.75 6.52 -128.24
CA ARG A 683 -50.83 7.25 -129.59
C ARG A 683 -50.51 8.72 -129.29
N ALA A 684 -49.74 9.24 -130.17
CA ALA A 684 -49.30 10.61 -130.27
C ALA A 684 -50.39 11.64 -130.46
N THR A 685 -50.21 12.76 -129.97
CA THR A 685 -50.04 14.10 -130.49
C THR A 685 -49.50 14.98 -129.37
#